data_1ab7ad6d78c70d536f39440b3f4fc59d
#
_entry.id   1ab7ad6d78c70d536f39440b3f4fc59d
#
_cell.length_a   1.000
_cell.length_b   1.000
_cell.length_c   1.000
_cell.angle_alpha   90.00
_cell.angle_beta   90.00
_cell.angle_gamma   90.00
#
_symmetry.space_group_name_H-M   'P 1'
#
loop_
_entity.id
_entity.type
_entity.pdbx_description
1 polymer ?
#
loop_
_entity_poly.entity_id
_entity_poly.type
_entity_poly.pdbx_seq_one_letter_code
_entity_poly.pdbx_strand_id
1 'polypeptide(L)'
;MYKKFEMELAGRTLRVDVDRVAKQANGAVLMHYGDTTVLCTATASDKPREGIDFFPLSVEYNERMYAVGKIPGGFNKREGKASENAILTDRVIDRPMRPLFPKDYRNDVTLENLVLSVDQDCSPELTAMLGAALATSISDIPFDGPISTTQVGLVDGEFVFNPTAAQKEVSELALTVASTKEKVIMIEAGAKEVPEAKMIEAIFAAHDLNQEVIAFFDTIVAECGKPKHEYQSFAVPQELFDAIQEIVPAAEMEEAVFTDDKQTREENIRVITERLEEAFADNEEYLAKLGEAVYQYQKKTVRKMILKDHKRTDGRAIDQIRPLAAEVDLIPRVHGSAMFTRGQTQICTMTTLAPLSEAQKLDGLDEAEKTKRYMHHYNFPSYSVGETRPSRGPGRREIGHGALAERALLPVLPSESEFPYAIRTVSETFESNGSTSQASVCASSMSLMAAGVPIKSAVAGISAGLVTGETDDDYLVLTDIQGLEDFFGDMDFKVAGTHEGITAIQMDIKIHGLTRPIIEEAIAATKKARTYIMDEVMNKAIAEPRKEVGEFAPKIIQMQIDPQKIGDVVGQRGKTINAIIDETGVKIDIDDEGNVSICGTEKENMEKAAKYIQTIVTDYEAGQLFEGKVISIKEFGAFVEFAPGKEGMVHISKLSKQRVDKVEDVVSIGDVVKVVCLGKDKMGRFSFSMKDVAE
;
A
#
# COMPACT_ATOMS: atom_id res chain seq x y z
N MET A 1 -26.54 -15.62 -31.87
CA MET A 1 -26.51 -14.12 -31.82
C MET A 1 -26.21 -13.78 -30.40
N TYR A 2 -25.26 -12.86 -30.12
CA TYR A 2 -24.98 -12.48 -28.75
C TYR A 2 -26.13 -11.66 -28.16
N LYS A 3 -26.24 -11.66 -26.81
CA LYS A 3 -27.26 -10.92 -26.08
C LYS A 3 -26.62 -9.68 -25.45
N LYS A 4 -27.38 -8.58 -25.40
CA LYS A 4 -26.97 -7.30 -24.86
C LYS A 4 -27.96 -6.87 -23.78
N PHE A 5 -27.43 -6.48 -22.61
CA PHE A 5 -28.19 -5.97 -21.48
C PHE A 5 -27.61 -4.63 -21.06
N GLU A 6 -28.44 -3.72 -20.59
CA GLU A 6 -28.03 -2.37 -20.18
C GLU A 6 -28.83 -1.91 -18.95
N MET A 7 -28.16 -1.18 -18.05
CA MET A 7 -28.77 -0.40 -16.98
C MET A 7 -28.00 0.90 -16.76
N GLU A 8 -28.65 1.89 -16.15
CA GLU A 8 -27.95 3.07 -15.63
C GLU A 8 -27.42 2.78 -14.24
N LEU A 9 -26.12 3.07 -14.01
CA LEU A 9 -25.45 2.91 -12.72
C LEU A 9 -24.67 4.18 -12.37
N ALA A 10 -25.06 4.87 -11.31
CA ALA A 10 -24.43 6.11 -10.87
C ALA A 10 -24.26 7.14 -12.02
N GLY A 11 -25.31 7.32 -12.83
CA GLY A 11 -25.34 8.28 -13.95
C GLY A 11 -24.55 7.89 -15.20
N ARG A 12 -24.12 6.63 -15.31
CA ARG A 12 -23.39 6.11 -16.49
C ARG A 12 -23.94 4.74 -16.89
N THR A 13 -23.87 4.42 -18.16
CA THR A 13 -24.40 3.15 -18.68
C THR A 13 -23.49 1.98 -18.31
N LEU A 14 -24.04 0.99 -17.60
CA LEU A 14 -23.46 -0.34 -17.43
C LEU A 14 -24.05 -1.25 -18.50
N ARG A 15 -23.21 -1.83 -19.38
CA ARG A 15 -23.62 -2.72 -20.47
C ARG A 15 -22.91 -4.05 -20.35
N VAL A 16 -23.63 -5.11 -20.64
CA VAL A 16 -23.13 -6.49 -20.66
C VAL A 16 -23.42 -7.13 -22.00
N ASP A 17 -22.38 -7.62 -22.69
CA ASP A 17 -22.51 -8.47 -23.88
C ASP A 17 -22.19 -9.92 -23.47
N VAL A 18 -23.18 -10.82 -23.60
CA VAL A 18 -23.04 -12.26 -23.32
C VAL A 18 -22.98 -13.03 -24.62
N ASP A 19 -22.21 -14.12 -24.68
CA ASP A 19 -21.98 -14.97 -25.87
C ASP A 19 -21.40 -14.25 -27.09
N ARG A 20 -20.72 -13.11 -26.87
CA ARG A 20 -20.07 -12.34 -27.92
C ARG A 20 -18.65 -12.85 -28.22
N VAL A 21 -17.87 -13.10 -27.18
CA VAL A 21 -16.46 -13.49 -27.23
C VAL A 21 -16.17 -14.59 -26.22
N ALA A 22 -14.98 -15.20 -26.26
CA ALA A 22 -14.45 -16.18 -25.30
C ALA A 22 -15.40 -17.37 -25.01
N LYS A 23 -16.07 -17.92 -26.03
CA LYS A 23 -17.11 -18.96 -25.93
C LYS A 23 -16.61 -20.33 -25.45
N GLN A 24 -15.30 -20.52 -25.32
CA GLN A 24 -14.72 -21.76 -24.76
C GLN A 24 -14.64 -21.74 -23.23
N ALA A 25 -14.75 -20.57 -22.58
CA ALA A 25 -14.83 -20.47 -21.15
C ALA A 25 -16.20 -21.00 -20.63
N ASN A 26 -16.22 -21.48 -19.39
CA ASN A 26 -17.48 -21.90 -18.76
C ASN A 26 -18.48 -20.75 -18.67
N GLY A 27 -17.99 -19.52 -18.35
CA GLY A 27 -18.75 -18.27 -18.42
C GLY A 27 -17.87 -17.15 -18.97
N ALA A 28 -18.46 -16.25 -19.76
CA ALA A 28 -17.76 -15.09 -20.30
C ALA A 28 -18.72 -13.93 -20.52
N VAL A 29 -18.29 -12.73 -20.12
CA VAL A 29 -18.99 -11.47 -20.39
C VAL A 29 -18.00 -10.41 -20.86
N LEU A 30 -18.43 -9.58 -21.80
CA LEU A 30 -17.76 -8.35 -22.13
C LEU A 30 -18.50 -7.24 -21.39
N MET A 31 -17.90 -6.77 -20.30
CA MET A 31 -18.48 -5.77 -19.43
C MET A 31 -18.04 -4.39 -19.86
N HIS A 32 -18.99 -3.46 -19.94
CA HIS A 32 -18.73 -2.07 -20.29
C HIS A 32 -19.33 -1.17 -19.21
N TYR A 33 -18.54 -0.23 -18.70
CA TYR A 33 -19.00 0.85 -17.85
C TYR A 33 -18.51 2.18 -18.43
N GLY A 34 -19.42 2.98 -18.98
CA GLY A 34 -19.05 4.03 -19.91
C GLY A 34 -18.23 3.44 -21.07
N ASP A 35 -17.08 4.04 -21.39
CA ASP A 35 -16.16 3.55 -22.42
C ASP A 35 -15.12 2.57 -21.87
N THR A 36 -15.09 2.32 -20.56
CA THR A 36 -14.26 1.24 -19.99
C THR A 36 -14.82 -0.12 -20.38
N THR A 37 -13.97 -0.99 -20.90
CA THR A 37 -14.35 -2.32 -21.36
C THR A 37 -13.40 -3.37 -20.79
N VAL A 38 -13.96 -4.38 -20.10
CA VAL A 38 -13.22 -5.51 -19.55
C VAL A 38 -13.84 -6.83 -20.03
N LEU A 39 -13.01 -7.72 -20.57
CA LEU A 39 -13.41 -9.10 -20.82
C LEU A 39 -13.20 -9.91 -19.54
N CYS A 40 -14.28 -10.45 -18.98
CA CYS A 40 -14.25 -11.28 -17.80
C CYS A 40 -14.66 -12.71 -18.13
N THR A 41 -13.82 -13.67 -17.74
CA THR A 41 -14.05 -15.10 -18.00
C THR A 41 -13.95 -15.91 -16.71
N ALA A 42 -14.74 -16.97 -16.62
CA ALA A 42 -14.65 -17.98 -15.58
C ALA A 42 -14.46 -19.34 -16.23
N THR A 43 -13.43 -20.07 -15.83
CA THR A 43 -13.09 -21.38 -16.37
C THR A 43 -12.76 -22.33 -15.23
N ALA A 44 -13.31 -23.54 -15.26
CA ALA A 44 -13.03 -24.59 -14.30
C ALA A 44 -12.45 -25.83 -14.98
N SER A 45 -11.61 -26.58 -14.25
CA SER A 45 -11.15 -27.90 -14.68
C SER A 45 -12.30 -28.93 -14.56
N ASP A 46 -12.29 -29.95 -15.40
CA ASP A 46 -13.27 -31.04 -15.35
C ASP A 46 -13.14 -31.89 -14.07
N LYS A 47 -11.95 -31.96 -13.50
CA LYS A 47 -11.62 -32.76 -12.31
C LYS A 47 -10.62 -32.03 -11.43
N PRO A 48 -10.65 -32.28 -10.11
CA PRO A 48 -9.62 -31.79 -9.21
C PRO A 48 -8.27 -32.44 -9.50
N ARG A 49 -7.18 -31.72 -9.18
CA ARG A 49 -5.82 -32.28 -9.23
C ARG A 49 -5.65 -33.36 -8.17
N GLU A 50 -4.85 -34.39 -8.45
CA GLU A 50 -4.51 -35.42 -7.49
C GLU A 50 -3.78 -34.83 -6.27
N GLY A 51 -4.20 -35.23 -5.07
CA GLY A 51 -3.60 -34.78 -3.81
C GLY A 51 -3.91 -33.34 -3.38
N ILE A 52 -4.90 -32.69 -4.02
CA ILE A 52 -5.31 -31.34 -3.65
C ILE A 52 -6.14 -31.35 -2.37
N ASP A 53 -5.79 -30.52 -1.39
CA ASP A 53 -6.45 -30.38 -0.08
C ASP A 53 -7.14 -29.03 0.14
N PHE A 54 -7.02 -28.11 -0.84
CA PHE A 54 -7.65 -26.78 -0.78
C PHE A 54 -8.40 -26.45 -2.08
N PHE A 55 -9.23 -25.41 -2.05
CA PHE A 55 -9.90 -24.89 -3.25
C PHE A 55 -8.95 -23.98 -4.05
N PRO A 56 -8.50 -24.40 -5.26
CA PRO A 56 -7.55 -23.64 -6.07
C PRO A 56 -8.25 -22.60 -6.96
N LEU A 57 -8.62 -21.46 -6.38
CA LEU A 57 -9.11 -20.31 -7.11
C LEU A 57 -7.95 -19.39 -7.48
N SER A 58 -7.79 -19.13 -8.77
CA SER A 58 -6.87 -18.12 -9.33
C SER A 58 -7.66 -16.96 -9.91
N VAL A 59 -7.34 -15.75 -9.51
CA VAL A 59 -7.89 -14.52 -10.08
C VAL A 59 -6.74 -13.76 -10.74
N GLU A 60 -6.95 -13.34 -11.98
CA GLU A 60 -5.97 -12.62 -12.79
C GLU A 60 -6.64 -11.35 -13.37
N TYR A 61 -6.10 -10.18 -13.01
CA TYR A 61 -6.47 -8.89 -13.58
C TYR A 61 -5.34 -8.41 -14.48
N ASN A 62 -5.61 -8.38 -15.78
CA ASN A 62 -4.62 -8.14 -16.80
C ASN A 62 -4.71 -6.71 -17.32
N GLU A 63 -3.79 -5.86 -16.85
CA GLU A 63 -3.60 -4.51 -17.37
C GLU A 63 -2.86 -4.56 -18.71
N ARG A 64 -3.39 -3.85 -19.70
CA ARG A 64 -2.77 -3.71 -21.03
C ARG A 64 -2.65 -2.23 -21.38
N MET A 65 -1.44 -1.78 -21.67
CA MET A 65 -1.15 -0.37 -21.93
C MET A 65 -1.88 0.17 -23.16
N TYR A 66 -2.27 -0.68 -24.11
CA TYR A 66 -3.10 -0.28 -25.25
C TYR A 66 -4.49 0.22 -24.82
N ALA A 67 -4.98 -0.19 -23.63
CA ALA A 67 -6.29 0.24 -23.11
C ALA A 67 -6.34 1.76 -22.85
N VAL A 68 -5.18 2.38 -22.66
CA VAL A 68 -4.99 3.85 -22.52
C VAL A 68 -4.12 4.43 -23.66
N GLY A 69 -4.00 3.72 -24.79
CA GLY A 69 -3.27 4.19 -25.96
C GLY A 69 -1.74 4.30 -25.79
N LYS A 70 -1.16 3.60 -24.81
CA LYS A 70 0.28 3.66 -24.52
C LYS A 70 1.01 2.39 -24.96
N ILE A 71 2.31 2.55 -25.23
CA ILE A 71 3.26 1.44 -25.37
C ILE A 71 3.96 1.29 -24.01
N PRO A 72 4.14 0.04 -23.48
CA PRO A 72 4.82 -0.17 -22.21
C PRO A 72 6.19 0.51 -22.13
N GLY A 73 6.48 1.19 -21.00
CA GLY A 73 7.69 1.98 -20.79
C GLY A 73 8.97 1.17 -20.72
N GLY A 74 8.89 -0.13 -20.34
CA GLY A 74 10.03 -1.01 -20.18
C GLY A 74 10.82 -1.24 -21.48
N PHE A 75 12.05 -1.75 -21.35
CA PHE A 75 12.98 -1.96 -22.48
C PHE A 75 12.37 -2.84 -23.59
N ASN A 76 11.70 -3.93 -23.23
CA ASN A 76 11.12 -4.88 -24.19
C ASN A 76 9.81 -4.38 -24.83
N LYS A 77 9.29 -3.21 -24.42
CA LYS A 77 8.03 -2.65 -24.93
C LYS A 77 6.85 -3.64 -24.87
N ARG A 78 6.85 -4.47 -23.85
CA ARG A 78 5.82 -5.48 -23.57
C ARG A 78 5.54 -5.48 -22.06
N GLU A 79 4.29 -5.72 -21.67
CA GLU A 79 3.91 -5.95 -20.29
C GLU A 79 4.70 -7.14 -19.71
N GLY A 80 5.20 -6.97 -18.49
CA GLY A 80 5.96 -7.96 -17.76
C GLY A 80 5.13 -8.68 -16.70
N LYS A 81 5.63 -8.69 -15.46
CA LYS A 81 4.88 -9.19 -14.31
C LYS A 81 3.71 -8.26 -14.01
N ALA A 82 2.67 -8.81 -13.35
CA ALA A 82 1.55 -8.02 -12.86
C ALA A 82 2.04 -6.83 -12.02
N SER A 83 1.43 -5.67 -12.21
CA SER A 83 1.68 -4.47 -11.41
C SER A 83 1.21 -4.68 -9.97
N GLU A 84 1.62 -3.81 -9.06
CA GLU A 84 1.09 -3.80 -7.69
C GLU A 84 -0.44 -3.60 -7.72
N ASN A 85 -0.95 -2.67 -8.53
CA ASN A 85 -2.38 -2.43 -8.71
C ASN A 85 -3.11 -3.68 -9.22
N ALA A 86 -2.56 -4.37 -10.20
CA ALA A 86 -3.15 -5.61 -10.72
C ALA A 86 -3.25 -6.69 -9.63
N ILE A 87 -2.19 -6.88 -8.84
CA ILE A 87 -2.19 -7.84 -7.72
C ILE A 87 -3.21 -7.46 -6.64
N LEU A 88 -3.34 -6.18 -6.33
CA LEU A 88 -4.34 -5.70 -5.37
C LEU A 88 -5.75 -5.90 -5.89
N THR A 89 -5.99 -5.65 -7.17
CA THR A 89 -7.28 -5.89 -7.84
C THR A 89 -7.64 -7.37 -7.87
N ASP A 90 -6.68 -8.27 -8.17
CA ASP A 90 -6.88 -9.72 -8.03
C ASP A 90 -7.44 -10.09 -6.65
N ARG A 91 -6.84 -9.52 -5.59
CA ARG A 91 -7.25 -9.79 -4.20
C ARG A 91 -8.63 -9.22 -3.87
N VAL A 92 -8.96 -8.03 -4.39
CA VAL A 92 -10.28 -7.42 -4.17
C VAL A 92 -11.39 -8.18 -4.90
N ILE A 93 -11.09 -8.82 -6.03
CA ILE A 93 -12.01 -9.73 -6.73
C ILE A 93 -12.12 -11.09 -6.01
N ASP A 94 -10.99 -11.70 -5.59
CA ASP A 94 -10.95 -13.01 -4.92
C ASP A 94 -11.77 -13.03 -3.62
N ARG A 95 -11.60 -12.02 -2.76
CA ARG A 95 -12.18 -12.01 -1.40
C ARG A 95 -13.71 -12.16 -1.36
N PRO A 96 -14.52 -11.41 -2.12
CA PRO A 96 -15.97 -11.59 -2.10
C PRO A 96 -16.42 -12.83 -2.88
N MET A 97 -15.64 -13.34 -3.81
CA MET A 97 -16.00 -14.50 -4.64
C MET A 97 -15.75 -15.82 -3.92
N ARG A 98 -14.61 -15.98 -3.28
CA ARG A 98 -14.16 -17.23 -2.65
C ARG A 98 -15.15 -17.84 -1.66
N PRO A 99 -15.78 -17.11 -0.74
CA PRO A 99 -16.75 -17.68 0.22
C PRO A 99 -18.01 -18.26 -0.40
N LEU A 100 -18.32 -17.94 -1.66
CA LEU A 100 -19.54 -18.34 -2.36
C LEU A 100 -19.38 -19.63 -3.18
N PHE A 101 -18.17 -20.20 -3.23
CA PHE A 101 -17.98 -21.56 -3.76
C PHE A 101 -18.25 -22.60 -2.65
N PRO A 102 -18.72 -23.81 -3.01
CA PRO A 102 -18.90 -24.87 -2.02
C PRO A 102 -17.60 -25.20 -1.29
N LYS A 103 -17.66 -25.40 0.03
CA LYS A 103 -16.48 -25.65 0.88
C LYS A 103 -15.71 -26.91 0.54
N ASP A 104 -16.39 -27.87 -0.08
CA ASP A 104 -15.86 -29.19 -0.48
C ASP A 104 -15.54 -29.28 -1.99
N TYR A 105 -15.61 -28.16 -2.71
CA TYR A 105 -15.25 -28.08 -4.11
C TYR A 105 -13.72 -27.92 -4.27
N ARG A 106 -13.10 -28.72 -5.17
CA ARG A 106 -11.63 -28.77 -5.34
C ARG A 106 -11.17 -28.68 -6.79
N ASN A 107 -12.07 -28.50 -7.77
CA ASN A 107 -11.65 -28.24 -9.14
C ASN A 107 -10.92 -26.90 -9.23
N ASP A 108 -9.92 -26.82 -10.11
CA ASP A 108 -9.26 -25.54 -10.39
C ASP A 108 -10.27 -24.58 -11.01
N VAL A 109 -10.30 -23.34 -10.52
CA VAL A 109 -11.07 -22.25 -11.12
C VAL A 109 -10.14 -21.08 -11.41
N THR A 110 -10.24 -20.56 -12.63
CA THR A 110 -9.54 -19.34 -13.03
C THR A 110 -10.56 -18.27 -13.46
N LEU A 111 -10.48 -17.12 -12.81
CA LEU A 111 -11.20 -15.89 -13.18
C LEU A 111 -10.20 -14.96 -13.85
N GLU A 112 -10.32 -14.77 -15.16
CA GLU A 112 -9.41 -13.90 -15.91
C GLU A 112 -10.17 -12.65 -16.38
N ASN A 113 -9.62 -11.48 -16.05
CA ASN A 113 -10.20 -10.17 -16.31
C ASN A 113 -9.20 -9.35 -17.15
N LEU A 114 -9.49 -9.18 -18.42
CA LEU A 114 -8.62 -8.49 -19.37
C LEU A 114 -9.15 -7.10 -19.66
N VAL A 115 -8.40 -6.08 -19.29
CA VAL A 115 -8.73 -4.67 -19.54
C VAL A 115 -8.44 -4.33 -21.00
N LEU A 116 -9.48 -3.96 -21.75
CA LEU A 116 -9.41 -3.69 -23.19
C LEU A 116 -9.46 -2.20 -23.52
N SER A 117 -10.18 -1.41 -22.71
CA SER A 117 -10.31 0.04 -22.86
C SER A 117 -10.56 0.66 -21.50
N VAL A 118 -10.04 1.86 -21.25
CA VAL A 118 -10.21 2.62 -20.01
C VAL A 118 -10.73 4.02 -20.30
N ASP A 119 -11.86 4.34 -19.71
CA ASP A 119 -12.36 5.68 -19.46
C ASP A 119 -11.98 6.05 -18.02
N GLN A 120 -11.21 7.11 -17.82
CA GLN A 120 -10.67 7.49 -16.52
C GLN A 120 -11.78 7.80 -15.49
N ASP A 121 -12.98 8.13 -15.93
CA ASP A 121 -14.15 8.34 -15.07
C ASP A 121 -14.90 7.05 -14.71
N CYS A 122 -14.52 5.93 -15.29
CA CYS A 122 -15.14 4.61 -15.09
C CYS A 122 -14.09 3.56 -14.71
N SER A 123 -13.98 3.25 -13.41
CA SER A 123 -12.96 2.34 -12.87
C SER A 123 -12.93 0.99 -13.59
N PRO A 124 -11.78 0.60 -14.18
CA PRO A 124 -11.63 -0.73 -14.76
C PRO A 124 -11.62 -1.84 -13.70
N GLU A 125 -11.14 -1.56 -12.48
CA GLU A 125 -11.17 -2.49 -11.35
C GLU A 125 -12.62 -2.83 -10.96
N LEU A 126 -13.47 -1.81 -10.80
CA LEU A 126 -14.90 -2.00 -10.53
C LEU A 126 -15.57 -2.79 -11.66
N THR A 127 -15.29 -2.42 -12.91
CA THR A 127 -15.83 -3.11 -14.08
C THR A 127 -15.43 -4.58 -14.10
N ALA A 128 -14.18 -4.90 -13.73
CA ALA A 128 -13.68 -6.27 -13.60
C ALA A 128 -14.39 -7.03 -12.46
N MET A 129 -14.61 -6.40 -11.30
CA MET A 129 -15.33 -7.03 -10.18
C MET A 129 -16.75 -7.41 -10.57
N LEU A 130 -17.49 -6.49 -11.20
CA LEU A 130 -18.86 -6.72 -11.69
C LEU A 130 -18.87 -7.83 -12.76
N GLY A 131 -17.91 -7.78 -13.69
CA GLY A 131 -17.81 -8.75 -14.78
C GLY A 131 -17.43 -10.15 -14.30
N ALA A 132 -16.46 -10.28 -13.38
CA ALA A 132 -16.05 -11.57 -12.80
C ALA A 132 -17.21 -12.24 -12.04
N ALA A 133 -17.95 -11.46 -11.25
CA ALA A 133 -19.12 -11.93 -10.52
C ALA A 133 -20.20 -12.47 -11.48
N LEU A 134 -20.50 -11.73 -12.53
CA LEU A 134 -21.54 -12.12 -13.50
C LEU A 134 -21.08 -13.28 -14.37
N ALA A 135 -19.83 -13.29 -14.87
CA ALA A 135 -19.28 -14.39 -15.68
C ALA A 135 -19.33 -15.73 -14.93
N THR A 136 -19.00 -15.71 -13.62
CA THR A 136 -19.09 -16.88 -12.77
C THR A 136 -20.53 -17.31 -12.51
N SER A 137 -21.43 -16.34 -12.29
CA SER A 137 -22.85 -16.61 -12.02
C SER A 137 -23.58 -17.25 -13.19
N ILE A 138 -23.30 -16.82 -14.45
CA ILE A 138 -23.90 -17.41 -15.66
C ILE A 138 -23.25 -18.71 -16.10
N SER A 139 -22.04 -19.05 -15.57
CA SER A 139 -21.32 -20.29 -15.89
C SER A 139 -22.00 -21.52 -15.28
N ASP A 140 -21.55 -22.70 -15.66
CA ASP A 140 -21.93 -23.96 -15.02
C ASP A 140 -21.11 -24.28 -13.76
N ILE A 141 -20.18 -23.39 -13.35
CA ILE A 141 -19.38 -23.57 -12.16
C ILE A 141 -20.26 -23.39 -10.91
N PRO A 142 -20.19 -24.28 -9.88
CA PRO A 142 -20.91 -24.12 -8.62
C PRO A 142 -20.50 -22.82 -7.91
N PHE A 143 -21.43 -21.87 -7.85
CA PHE A 143 -21.21 -20.55 -7.27
C PHE A 143 -22.54 -19.96 -6.79
N ASP A 144 -22.58 -19.49 -5.54
CA ASP A 144 -23.76 -18.94 -4.87
C ASP A 144 -23.84 -17.41 -5.01
N GLY A 145 -23.84 -16.95 -6.26
CA GLY A 145 -24.04 -15.55 -6.63
C GLY A 145 -25.39 -15.31 -7.30
N PRO A 146 -25.59 -14.12 -7.89
CA PRO A 146 -24.62 -13.06 -8.13
C PRO A 146 -24.31 -12.19 -6.91
N ILE A 147 -23.18 -11.52 -6.97
CA ILE A 147 -22.80 -10.41 -6.08
C ILE A 147 -22.60 -9.14 -6.90
N SER A 148 -22.65 -8.00 -6.24
CA SER A 148 -22.29 -6.71 -6.84
C SER A 148 -21.32 -5.95 -5.96
N THR A 149 -20.65 -4.99 -6.57
CA THR A 149 -19.67 -4.11 -5.93
C THR A 149 -19.96 -2.66 -6.29
N THR A 150 -19.84 -1.77 -5.30
CA THR A 150 -19.94 -0.32 -5.47
C THR A 150 -18.71 0.35 -4.83
N GLN A 151 -18.17 1.37 -5.50
CA GLN A 151 -17.19 2.29 -4.94
C GLN A 151 -17.90 3.53 -4.40
N VAL A 152 -17.45 4.03 -3.23
CA VAL A 152 -18.02 5.24 -2.61
C VAL A 152 -16.90 6.21 -2.30
N GLY A 153 -17.08 7.46 -2.75
CA GLY A 153 -16.31 8.63 -2.34
C GLY A 153 -17.10 9.48 -1.34
N LEU A 154 -16.39 10.36 -0.65
CA LEU A 154 -16.96 11.39 0.21
C LEU A 154 -16.39 12.75 -0.24
N VAL A 155 -17.24 13.59 -0.84
CA VAL A 155 -16.87 14.90 -1.39
C VAL A 155 -17.81 15.95 -0.79
N ASP A 156 -17.24 16.95 -0.15
CA ASP A 156 -18.01 18.02 0.53
C ASP A 156 -19.09 17.50 1.51
N GLY A 157 -18.79 16.37 2.19
CA GLY A 157 -19.66 15.73 3.16
C GLY A 157 -20.75 14.83 2.56
N GLU A 158 -20.87 14.75 1.22
CA GLU A 158 -21.86 13.94 0.51
C GLU A 158 -21.22 12.69 -0.11
N PHE A 159 -21.98 11.58 -0.12
CA PHE A 159 -21.55 10.35 -0.78
C PHE A 159 -21.66 10.45 -2.29
N VAL A 160 -20.60 10.04 -2.97
CA VAL A 160 -20.53 9.92 -4.42
C VAL A 160 -20.30 8.47 -4.79
N PHE A 161 -21.18 7.88 -5.57
CA PHE A 161 -21.09 6.49 -6.00
C PHE A 161 -20.28 6.36 -7.29
N ASN A 162 -19.36 5.41 -7.30
CA ASN A 162 -18.45 5.15 -8.42
C ASN A 162 -17.78 6.45 -8.89
N PRO A 163 -17.02 7.16 -8.04
CA PRO A 163 -16.56 8.51 -8.29
C PRO A 163 -15.71 8.60 -9.57
N THR A 164 -15.88 9.71 -10.30
CA THR A 164 -15.04 10.08 -11.46
C THR A 164 -13.62 10.38 -11.03
N ALA A 165 -12.67 10.49 -11.98
CA ALA A 165 -11.28 10.84 -11.69
C ALA A 165 -11.17 12.13 -10.86
N ALA A 166 -11.87 13.20 -11.28
CA ALA A 166 -11.88 14.48 -10.56
C ALA A 166 -12.48 14.37 -9.14
N GLN A 167 -13.51 13.54 -8.94
CA GLN A 167 -14.09 13.31 -7.62
C GLN A 167 -13.18 12.48 -6.72
N LYS A 168 -12.44 11.50 -7.26
CA LYS A 168 -11.46 10.71 -6.51
C LYS A 168 -10.34 11.59 -5.94
N GLU A 169 -9.85 12.55 -6.70
CA GLU A 169 -8.76 13.46 -6.31
C GLU A 169 -9.10 14.26 -5.04
N VAL A 170 -10.34 14.75 -4.93
CA VAL A 170 -10.78 15.58 -3.79
C VAL A 170 -11.47 14.78 -2.68
N SER A 171 -11.78 13.51 -2.91
CA SER A 171 -12.50 12.68 -1.97
C SER A 171 -11.74 12.43 -0.67
N GLU A 172 -12.47 12.41 0.44
CA GLU A 172 -11.97 12.01 1.76
C GLU A 172 -12.08 10.50 2.01
N LEU A 173 -12.75 9.77 1.09
CA LEU A 173 -13.03 8.34 1.21
C LEU A 173 -12.81 7.63 -0.12
N ALA A 174 -12.12 6.52 -0.08
CA ALA A 174 -12.04 5.54 -1.16
C ALA A 174 -12.51 4.19 -0.60
N LEU A 175 -13.81 3.94 -0.66
CA LEU A 175 -14.46 2.75 -0.11
C LEU A 175 -14.94 1.85 -1.25
N THR A 176 -14.68 0.56 -1.14
CA THR A 176 -15.22 -0.48 -2.02
C THR A 176 -16.00 -1.48 -1.18
N VAL A 177 -17.26 -1.71 -1.51
CA VAL A 177 -18.16 -2.65 -0.82
C VAL A 177 -18.74 -3.63 -1.81
N ALA A 178 -18.53 -4.92 -1.57
CA ALA A 178 -19.24 -5.99 -2.26
C ALA A 178 -20.36 -6.56 -1.38
N SER A 179 -21.47 -6.93 -2.01
CA SER A 179 -22.66 -7.43 -1.34
C SER A 179 -23.24 -8.64 -2.05
N THR A 180 -23.82 -9.54 -1.25
CA THR A 180 -24.84 -10.50 -1.68
C THR A 180 -26.23 -9.83 -1.65
N LYS A 181 -27.30 -10.57 -1.94
CA LYS A 181 -28.68 -10.07 -1.85
C LYS A 181 -29.07 -9.54 -0.46
N GLU A 182 -28.45 -10.07 0.59
CA GLU A 182 -28.87 -9.81 1.96
C GLU A 182 -27.80 -9.15 2.82
N LYS A 183 -26.50 -9.37 2.50
CA LYS A 183 -25.39 -9.09 3.41
C LYS A 183 -24.21 -8.44 2.69
N VAL A 184 -23.38 -7.72 3.46
CA VAL A 184 -22.10 -7.20 2.99
C VAL A 184 -21.07 -8.32 3.05
N ILE A 185 -20.38 -8.59 1.92
CA ILE A 185 -19.44 -9.71 1.82
C ILE A 185 -17.97 -9.26 1.73
N MET A 186 -17.72 -8.02 1.40
CA MET A 186 -16.36 -7.46 1.38
C MET A 186 -16.38 -5.95 1.61
N ILE A 187 -15.44 -5.46 2.41
CA ILE A 187 -15.18 -4.04 2.64
C ILE A 187 -13.68 -3.81 2.47
N GLU A 188 -13.33 -2.80 1.68
CA GLU A 188 -11.99 -2.25 1.62
C GLU A 188 -12.05 -0.73 1.55
N ALA A 189 -11.33 -0.03 2.44
CA ALA A 189 -11.35 1.42 2.50
C ALA A 189 -9.97 2.01 2.74
N GLY A 190 -9.75 3.17 2.11
CA GLY A 190 -8.79 4.17 2.51
C GLY A 190 -9.55 5.46 2.81
N ALA A 191 -9.21 6.15 3.90
CA ALA A 191 -9.97 7.30 4.34
C ALA A 191 -9.09 8.36 5.01
N LYS A 192 -9.47 9.63 4.87
CA LYS A 192 -8.81 10.75 5.53
C LYS A 192 -9.45 11.01 6.90
N GLU A 193 -9.25 10.03 7.83
CA GLU A 193 -9.79 10.08 9.21
C GLU A 193 -11.33 10.21 9.25
N VAL A 194 -12.02 9.43 8.44
CA VAL A 194 -13.48 9.44 8.39
C VAL A 194 -14.06 8.86 9.69
N PRO A 195 -14.99 9.57 10.37
CA PRO A 195 -15.63 9.07 11.57
C PRO A 195 -16.35 7.73 11.36
N GLU A 196 -16.33 6.85 12.36
CA GLU A 196 -16.90 5.51 12.29
C GLU A 196 -18.36 5.49 11.87
N ALA A 197 -19.19 6.41 12.39
CA ALA A 197 -20.62 6.50 12.03
C ALA A 197 -20.79 6.80 10.53
N LYS A 198 -20.00 7.73 9.99
CA LYS A 198 -20.04 8.09 8.56
C LYS A 198 -19.53 6.95 7.67
N MET A 199 -18.54 6.20 8.13
CA MET A 199 -18.06 4.99 7.44
C MET A 199 -19.16 3.92 7.37
N ILE A 200 -19.89 3.67 8.46
CA ILE A 200 -21.00 2.72 8.51
C ILE A 200 -22.11 3.16 7.55
N GLU A 201 -22.49 4.43 7.53
CA GLU A 201 -23.45 4.98 6.58
C GLU A 201 -23.03 4.73 5.12
N ALA A 202 -21.75 4.99 4.80
CA ALA A 202 -21.21 4.77 3.45
C ALA A 202 -21.25 3.29 3.04
N ILE A 203 -20.92 2.38 3.95
CA ILE A 203 -20.97 0.92 3.69
C ILE A 203 -22.39 0.48 3.32
N PHE A 204 -23.40 0.93 4.07
CA PHE A 204 -24.80 0.51 3.80
C PHE A 204 -25.41 1.26 2.63
N ALA A 205 -25.03 2.51 2.36
CA ALA A 205 -25.40 3.19 1.12
C ALA A 205 -24.89 2.45 -0.13
N ALA A 206 -23.66 1.92 -0.07
CA ALA A 206 -23.13 1.06 -1.13
C ALA A 206 -23.88 -0.27 -1.24
N HIS A 207 -24.22 -0.88 -0.09
CA HIS A 207 -25.00 -2.12 -0.06
C HIS A 207 -26.36 -1.94 -0.73
N ASP A 208 -27.05 -0.82 -0.48
CA ASP A 208 -28.35 -0.52 -1.09
C ASP A 208 -28.23 -0.39 -2.62
N LEU A 209 -27.22 0.31 -3.13
CA LEU A 209 -26.98 0.41 -4.58
C LEU A 209 -26.61 -0.95 -5.20
N ASN A 210 -25.87 -1.78 -4.48
CA ASN A 210 -25.53 -3.14 -4.92
C ASN A 210 -26.79 -3.99 -5.15
N GLN A 211 -27.89 -3.76 -4.42
CA GLN A 211 -29.15 -4.51 -4.62
C GLN A 211 -29.76 -4.24 -6.00
N GLU A 212 -29.66 -3.02 -6.51
CA GLU A 212 -30.15 -2.67 -7.84
C GLU A 212 -29.38 -3.43 -8.93
N VAL A 213 -28.05 -3.49 -8.79
CA VAL A 213 -27.19 -4.21 -9.74
C VAL A 213 -27.40 -5.73 -9.65
N ILE A 214 -27.56 -6.28 -8.43
CA ILE A 214 -27.85 -7.70 -8.22
C ILE A 214 -29.17 -8.08 -8.89
N ALA A 215 -30.22 -7.26 -8.73
CA ALA A 215 -31.49 -7.49 -9.39
C ALA A 215 -31.37 -7.49 -10.93
N PHE A 216 -30.55 -6.59 -11.47
CA PHE A 216 -30.23 -6.59 -12.91
C PHE A 216 -29.47 -7.86 -13.31
N PHE A 217 -28.45 -8.28 -12.54
CA PHE A 217 -27.70 -9.51 -12.80
C PHE A 217 -28.59 -10.76 -12.73
N ASP A 218 -29.54 -10.82 -11.80
CA ASP A 218 -30.51 -11.91 -11.72
C ASP A 218 -31.31 -12.08 -13.03
N THR A 219 -31.68 -11.00 -13.70
CA THR A 219 -32.37 -11.07 -15.01
C THR A 219 -31.46 -11.70 -16.07
N ILE A 220 -30.17 -11.38 -16.05
CA ILE A 220 -29.20 -11.95 -16.99
C ILE A 220 -28.93 -13.42 -16.68
N VAL A 221 -28.77 -13.78 -15.41
CA VAL A 221 -28.60 -15.17 -14.97
C VAL A 221 -29.83 -16.03 -15.34
N ALA A 222 -31.05 -15.50 -15.16
CA ALA A 222 -32.26 -16.20 -15.55
C ALA A 222 -32.35 -16.46 -17.05
N GLU A 223 -31.79 -15.57 -17.88
CA GLU A 223 -31.86 -15.71 -19.34
C GLU A 223 -30.63 -16.45 -19.95
N CYS A 224 -29.46 -16.32 -19.35
CA CYS A 224 -28.19 -16.79 -19.91
C CYS A 224 -27.49 -17.84 -19.04
N GLY A 225 -27.93 -18.05 -17.80
CA GLY A 225 -27.31 -18.95 -16.85
C GLY A 225 -27.35 -20.42 -17.30
N LYS A 226 -26.27 -21.15 -17.03
CA LYS A 226 -26.15 -22.57 -17.27
C LYS A 226 -26.47 -23.37 -16.00
N PRO A 227 -27.03 -24.59 -16.10
CA PRO A 227 -27.11 -25.51 -14.96
C PRO A 227 -25.72 -25.76 -14.37
N LYS A 228 -25.61 -25.75 -13.04
CA LYS A 228 -24.33 -25.99 -12.37
C LYS A 228 -23.91 -27.45 -12.55
N HIS A 229 -22.61 -27.66 -12.85
CA HIS A 229 -22.07 -29.01 -13.03
C HIS A 229 -21.95 -29.75 -11.70
N GLU A 230 -22.09 -31.08 -11.78
CA GLU A 230 -21.80 -31.96 -10.65
C GLU A 230 -20.29 -32.06 -10.44
N TYR A 231 -19.85 -32.20 -9.19
CA TYR A 231 -18.44 -32.30 -8.84
C TYR A 231 -18.19 -33.37 -7.77
N GLN A 232 -16.96 -33.82 -7.67
CA GLN A 232 -16.54 -34.73 -6.60
C GLN A 232 -16.47 -33.96 -5.28
N SER A 233 -17.29 -34.36 -4.30
CA SER A 233 -17.26 -33.81 -2.94
C SER A 233 -16.03 -34.30 -2.17
N PHE A 234 -15.33 -33.36 -1.54
CA PHE A 234 -14.23 -33.63 -0.60
C PHE A 234 -14.64 -33.50 0.86
N ALA A 235 -15.93 -33.50 1.15
CA ALA A 235 -16.45 -33.50 2.51
C ALA A 235 -15.93 -34.71 3.32
N VAL A 236 -15.67 -34.48 4.60
CA VAL A 236 -15.27 -35.55 5.54
C VAL A 236 -16.49 -36.43 5.80
N PRO A 237 -16.38 -37.78 5.65
CA PRO A 237 -17.46 -38.69 6.00
C PRO A 237 -17.81 -38.58 7.49
N GLN A 238 -19.11 -38.63 7.80
CA GLN A 238 -19.56 -38.57 9.21
C GLN A 238 -19.03 -39.74 10.04
N GLU A 239 -18.96 -40.93 9.43
CA GLU A 239 -18.42 -42.13 10.09
C GLU A 239 -16.96 -41.96 10.55
N LEU A 240 -16.11 -41.29 9.73
CA LEU A 240 -14.74 -40.95 10.12
C LEU A 240 -14.73 -39.98 11.28
N PHE A 241 -15.58 -38.94 11.19
CA PHE A 241 -15.66 -37.94 12.24
C PHE A 241 -16.09 -38.52 13.58
N ASP A 242 -17.08 -39.42 13.58
CA ASP A 242 -17.57 -40.12 14.76
C ASP A 242 -16.48 -41.06 15.34
N ALA A 243 -15.78 -41.80 14.48
CA ALA A 243 -14.68 -42.69 14.92
C ALA A 243 -13.52 -41.89 15.56
N ILE A 244 -13.19 -40.71 15.03
CA ILE A 244 -12.21 -39.82 15.66
C ILE A 244 -12.66 -39.38 17.05
N GLN A 245 -13.93 -39.01 17.24
CA GLN A 245 -14.44 -38.60 18.55
C GLN A 245 -14.51 -39.71 19.57
N GLU A 246 -14.62 -40.99 19.16
CA GLU A 246 -14.53 -42.15 20.05
C GLU A 246 -13.11 -42.34 20.58
N ILE A 247 -12.07 -42.07 19.76
CA ILE A 247 -10.66 -42.23 20.13
C ILE A 247 -10.15 -41.01 20.90
N VAL A 248 -10.58 -39.80 20.48
CA VAL A 248 -10.20 -38.50 21.05
C VAL A 248 -11.43 -37.80 21.58
N PRO A 249 -11.77 -37.95 22.88
CA PRO A 249 -12.92 -37.25 23.46
C PRO A 249 -12.81 -35.73 23.37
N ALA A 250 -13.95 -35.07 23.38
CA ALA A 250 -14.01 -33.61 23.24
C ALA A 250 -13.20 -32.84 24.29
N ALA A 251 -13.13 -33.38 25.54
CA ALA A 251 -12.35 -32.74 26.60
C ALA A 251 -10.83 -32.82 26.33
N GLU A 252 -10.34 -33.86 25.69
CA GLU A 252 -8.93 -34.00 25.31
C GLU A 252 -8.58 -33.06 24.17
N MET A 253 -9.46 -32.92 23.15
CA MET A 253 -9.26 -31.96 22.08
C MET A 253 -9.28 -30.53 22.61
N GLU A 254 -10.18 -30.21 23.56
CA GLU A 254 -10.24 -28.92 24.21
C GLU A 254 -8.94 -28.61 24.98
N GLU A 255 -8.40 -29.58 25.74
CA GLU A 255 -7.13 -29.44 26.44
C GLU A 255 -5.96 -29.22 25.47
N ALA A 256 -5.94 -29.93 24.34
CA ALA A 256 -4.89 -29.83 23.33
C ALA A 256 -4.83 -28.45 22.65
N VAL A 257 -5.97 -27.80 22.42
CA VAL A 257 -6.03 -26.48 21.80
C VAL A 257 -5.97 -25.32 22.79
N PHE A 258 -6.14 -25.57 24.10
CA PHE A 258 -6.14 -24.55 25.14
C PHE A 258 -4.73 -24.23 25.63
N THR A 259 -4.04 -23.36 24.90
CA THR A 259 -2.72 -22.83 25.25
C THR A 259 -2.48 -21.52 24.51
N ASP A 260 -1.74 -20.61 25.11
CA ASP A 260 -1.28 -19.34 24.49
C ASP A 260 -0.05 -19.53 23.58
N ASP A 261 0.66 -20.67 23.73
CA ASP A 261 1.84 -20.98 22.94
C ASP A 261 1.50 -21.79 21.68
N LYS A 262 1.83 -21.23 20.52
CA LYS A 262 1.56 -21.83 19.21
C LYS A 262 2.26 -23.18 19.03
N GLN A 263 3.55 -23.28 19.42
CA GLN A 263 4.34 -24.49 19.20
C GLN A 263 3.86 -25.64 20.08
N THR A 264 3.54 -25.35 21.33
CA THR A 264 2.95 -26.34 22.27
C THR A 264 1.63 -26.86 21.70
N ARG A 265 0.78 -26.01 21.16
CA ARG A 265 -0.49 -26.43 20.54
C ARG A 265 -0.27 -27.34 19.33
N GLU A 266 0.64 -26.96 18.44
CA GLU A 266 0.97 -27.77 17.25
C GLU A 266 1.50 -29.14 17.64
N GLU A 267 2.32 -29.23 18.69
CA GLU A 267 2.83 -30.47 19.24
C GLU A 267 1.71 -31.33 19.83
N ASN A 268 0.80 -30.75 20.61
CA ASN A 268 -0.35 -31.49 21.17
C ASN A 268 -1.22 -32.11 20.07
N ILE A 269 -1.48 -31.36 19.00
CA ILE A 269 -2.27 -31.83 17.86
C ILE A 269 -1.51 -32.89 17.06
N ARG A 270 -0.19 -32.77 16.92
CA ARG A 270 0.66 -33.78 16.28
C ARG A 270 0.56 -35.11 17.00
N VAL A 271 0.66 -35.12 18.33
CA VAL A 271 0.53 -36.35 19.15
C VAL A 271 -0.85 -37.01 18.96
N ILE A 272 -1.93 -36.20 18.92
CA ILE A 272 -3.28 -36.70 18.63
C ILE A 272 -3.35 -37.31 17.24
N THR A 273 -2.80 -36.63 16.24
CA THR A 273 -2.84 -37.06 14.83
C THR A 273 -2.09 -38.37 14.65
N GLU A 274 -0.87 -38.52 15.21
CA GLU A 274 -0.09 -39.74 15.14
C GLU A 274 -0.85 -40.96 15.77
N ARG A 275 -1.53 -40.74 16.90
CA ARG A 275 -2.37 -41.79 17.53
C ARG A 275 -3.54 -42.19 16.63
N LEU A 276 -4.15 -41.27 15.92
CA LEU A 276 -5.23 -41.53 14.96
C LEU A 276 -4.71 -42.22 13.70
N GLU A 277 -3.52 -41.89 13.21
CA GLU A 277 -2.85 -42.59 12.10
C GLU A 277 -2.58 -44.07 12.45
N GLU A 278 -2.09 -44.34 13.67
CA GLU A 278 -1.90 -45.70 14.15
C GLU A 278 -3.24 -46.45 14.26
N ALA A 279 -4.28 -45.81 14.79
CA ALA A 279 -5.60 -46.44 14.96
C ALA A 279 -6.28 -46.76 13.61
N PHE A 280 -6.04 -46.00 12.59
CA PHE A 280 -6.62 -46.18 11.25
C PHE A 280 -5.63 -46.74 10.23
N ALA A 281 -4.49 -47.32 10.67
CA ALA A 281 -3.42 -47.79 9.79
C ALA A 281 -3.88 -48.75 8.68
N ASP A 282 -4.92 -49.53 8.94
CA ASP A 282 -5.49 -50.49 7.99
C ASP A 282 -6.61 -49.91 7.10
N ASN A 283 -6.92 -48.62 7.22
CA ASN A 283 -7.99 -47.95 6.46
C ASN A 283 -7.44 -46.76 5.64
N GLU A 284 -7.03 -47.04 4.39
CA GLU A 284 -6.47 -46.04 3.49
C GLU A 284 -7.43 -44.86 3.18
N GLU A 285 -8.76 -45.13 3.14
CA GLU A 285 -9.76 -44.07 2.90
C GLU A 285 -9.82 -43.09 4.07
N TYR A 286 -9.75 -43.60 5.31
CA TYR A 286 -9.71 -42.74 6.50
C TYR A 286 -8.41 -41.94 6.55
N LEU A 287 -7.27 -42.58 6.30
CA LEU A 287 -5.96 -41.91 6.30
C LEU A 287 -5.89 -40.77 5.28
N ALA A 288 -6.46 -40.95 4.09
CA ALA A 288 -6.48 -39.92 3.05
C ALA A 288 -7.25 -38.64 3.46
N LYS A 289 -8.21 -38.75 4.37
CA LYS A 289 -9.05 -37.65 4.85
C LYS A 289 -8.77 -37.25 6.31
N LEU A 290 -7.83 -37.87 6.96
CA LEU A 290 -7.59 -37.69 8.40
C LEU A 290 -7.17 -36.26 8.74
N GLY A 291 -6.27 -35.66 7.97
CA GLY A 291 -5.80 -34.29 8.20
C GLY A 291 -6.95 -33.29 8.19
N GLU A 292 -7.82 -33.38 7.20
CA GLU A 292 -9.01 -32.51 7.11
C GLU A 292 -10.01 -32.78 8.24
N ALA A 293 -10.19 -34.06 8.61
CA ALA A 293 -11.10 -34.44 9.68
C ALA A 293 -10.61 -33.90 11.05
N VAL A 294 -9.31 -34.00 11.34
CA VAL A 294 -8.71 -33.43 12.55
C VAL A 294 -8.82 -31.93 12.57
N TYR A 295 -8.57 -31.26 11.42
CA TYR A 295 -8.75 -29.82 11.28
C TYR A 295 -10.19 -29.38 11.58
N GLN A 296 -11.19 -30.08 11.03
CA GLN A 296 -12.60 -29.80 11.30
C GLN A 296 -12.98 -30.05 12.75
N TYR A 297 -12.39 -31.09 13.40
CA TYR A 297 -12.63 -31.32 14.80
C TYR A 297 -12.06 -30.24 15.72
N GLN A 298 -10.84 -29.81 15.46
CA GLN A 298 -10.26 -28.63 16.14
C GLN A 298 -11.17 -27.41 15.96
N LYS A 299 -11.57 -27.13 14.71
CA LYS A 299 -12.46 -26.00 14.38
C LYS A 299 -13.77 -26.05 15.17
N LYS A 300 -14.43 -27.21 15.20
CA LYS A 300 -15.68 -27.40 15.95
C LYS A 300 -15.47 -27.17 17.46
N THR A 301 -14.37 -27.68 18.01
CA THR A 301 -14.02 -27.54 19.42
C THR A 301 -13.77 -26.06 19.78
N VAL A 302 -12.90 -25.37 19.04
CA VAL A 302 -12.56 -23.96 19.29
C VAL A 302 -13.79 -23.06 19.14
N ARG A 303 -14.60 -23.25 18.10
CA ARG A 303 -15.83 -22.48 17.91
C ARG A 303 -16.83 -22.68 19.05
N LYS A 304 -16.99 -23.92 19.55
CA LYS A 304 -17.81 -24.19 20.71
C LYS A 304 -17.28 -23.49 21.96
N MET A 305 -15.96 -23.59 22.23
CA MET A 305 -15.33 -22.90 23.37
C MET A 305 -15.61 -21.39 23.35
N ILE A 306 -15.45 -20.75 22.19
CA ILE A 306 -15.66 -19.31 22.04
C ILE A 306 -17.14 -18.96 22.16
N LEU A 307 -18.01 -19.58 21.33
CA LEU A 307 -19.42 -19.16 21.17
C LEU A 307 -20.29 -19.57 22.36
N LYS A 308 -20.08 -20.76 22.94
CA LYS A 308 -20.94 -21.30 24.00
C LYS A 308 -20.32 -21.16 25.39
N ASP A 309 -19.01 -21.37 25.50
CA ASP A 309 -18.34 -21.36 26.80
C ASP A 309 -17.67 -19.99 27.10
N HIS A 310 -17.70 -19.04 26.14
CA HIS A 310 -17.05 -17.73 26.18
C HIS A 310 -15.56 -17.82 26.58
N LYS A 311 -14.89 -18.84 26.10
CA LYS A 311 -13.51 -19.19 26.45
C LYS A 311 -12.64 -19.17 25.20
N ARG A 312 -11.69 -18.23 25.16
CA ARG A 312 -10.67 -18.18 24.09
C ARG A 312 -9.58 -19.21 24.36
N THR A 313 -8.91 -19.68 23.31
CA THR A 313 -7.89 -20.75 23.40
C THR A 313 -6.65 -20.36 24.19
N ASP A 314 -6.37 -19.06 24.34
CA ASP A 314 -5.27 -18.50 25.13
C ASP A 314 -5.71 -17.97 26.51
N GLY A 315 -6.96 -18.20 26.90
CA GLY A 315 -7.50 -17.81 28.20
C GLY A 315 -7.90 -16.35 28.34
N ARG A 316 -7.76 -15.53 27.29
CA ARG A 316 -8.19 -14.13 27.30
C ARG A 316 -9.71 -13.98 27.36
N ALA A 317 -10.18 -12.84 27.88
CA ALA A 317 -11.56 -12.40 27.71
C ALA A 317 -11.84 -12.06 26.24
N ILE A 318 -13.12 -12.03 25.84
CA ILE A 318 -13.57 -11.81 24.45
C ILE A 318 -13.05 -10.48 23.87
N ASP A 319 -13.01 -9.42 24.66
CA ASP A 319 -12.57 -8.08 24.28
C ASP A 319 -11.11 -7.74 24.70
N GLN A 320 -10.37 -8.73 25.23
CA GLN A 320 -9.01 -8.52 25.71
C GLN A 320 -7.98 -8.58 24.58
N ILE A 321 -7.08 -7.59 24.56
CA ILE A 321 -5.93 -7.51 23.66
C ILE A 321 -4.78 -8.37 24.27
N ARG A 322 -3.98 -9.01 23.41
CA ARG A 322 -2.73 -9.71 23.83
C ARG A 322 -1.75 -8.72 24.50
N PRO A 323 -0.78 -9.21 25.30
CA PRO A 323 0.26 -8.37 25.85
C PRO A 323 0.97 -7.54 24.78
N LEU A 324 1.17 -6.24 25.05
CA LEU A 324 1.70 -5.27 24.11
C LEU A 324 3.03 -4.71 24.57
N ALA A 325 3.95 -4.52 23.62
CA ALA A 325 5.19 -3.75 23.82
C ALA A 325 5.53 -2.95 22.57
N ALA A 326 6.16 -1.80 22.77
CA ALA A 326 6.63 -0.93 21.69
C ALA A 326 8.03 -0.38 22.03
N GLU A 327 8.89 -0.31 21.04
CA GLU A 327 10.27 0.16 21.16
C GLU A 327 10.67 0.92 19.91
N VAL A 328 11.41 2.01 20.07
CA VAL A 328 11.99 2.79 18.96
C VAL A 328 13.53 2.70 19.00
N ASP A 329 14.18 2.98 17.87
CA ASP A 329 15.65 3.00 17.72
C ASP A 329 16.35 1.64 17.93
N LEU A 330 15.64 0.55 17.73
CA LEU A 330 16.22 -0.79 17.84
C LEU A 330 17.35 -1.03 16.83
N ILE A 331 17.23 -0.49 15.63
CA ILE A 331 18.18 -0.71 14.53
C ILE A 331 19.03 0.54 14.35
N PRO A 332 20.35 0.48 14.64
CA PRO A 332 21.24 1.61 14.43
C PRO A 332 21.46 1.87 12.92
N ARG A 333 21.83 3.10 12.55
CA ARG A 333 22.18 3.57 11.21
C ARG A 333 21.03 3.65 10.19
N VAL A 334 19.83 3.18 10.50
CA VAL A 334 18.62 3.49 9.71
C VAL A 334 18.13 4.90 10.06
N HIS A 335 17.29 5.48 9.20
CA HIS A 335 16.82 6.86 9.44
C HIS A 335 15.79 6.96 10.56
N GLY A 336 15.06 5.87 10.80
CA GLY A 336 14.17 5.65 11.94
C GLY A 336 13.78 4.19 12.01
N SER A 337 13.55 3.66 13.20
CA SER A 337 13.06 2.29 13.38
C SER A 337 12.15 2.19 14.59
N ALA A 338 11.19 1.26 14.51
CA ALA A 338 10.34 0.90 15.63
C ALA A 338 9.95 -0.56 15.56
N MET A 339 9.87 -1.20 16.72
CA MET A 339 9.34 -2.54 16.89
C MET A 339 8.02 -2.47 17.66
N PHE A 340 7.04 -3.23 17.19
CA PHE A 340 5.76 -3.43 17.86
C PHE A 340 5.53 -4.91 18.09
N THR A 341 5.24 -5.26 19.34
CA THR A 341 5.00 -6.65 19.76
C THR A 341 3.59 -6.77 20.31
N ARG A 342 2.85 -7.81 19.89
CA ARG A 342 1.54 -8.16 20.38
C ARG A 342 1.44 -9.67 20.58
N GLY A 343 1.65 -10.15 21.81
CA GLY A 343 1.84 -11.56 22.08
C GLY A 343 2.96 -12.14 21.23
N GLN A 344 2.70 -13.23 20.52
CA GLN A 344 3.62 -13.88 19.57
C GLN A 344 3.54 -13.27 18.16
N THR A 345 3.34 -11.95 18.04
CA THR A 345 3.43 -11.23 16.78
C THR A 345 4.37 -10.05 16.96
N GLN A 346 5.49 -10.06 16.22
CA GLN A 346 6.53 -9.03 16.26
C GLN A 346 6.81 -8.46 14.89
N ILE A 347 6.76 -7.14 14.76
CA ILE A 347 7.11 -6.39 13.54
C ILE A 347 8.13 -5.33 13.87
N CYS A 348 9.20 -5.30 13.09
CA CYS A 348 10.15 -4.19 13.09
C CYS A 348 10.04 -3.42 11.77
N THR A 349 9.76 -2.11 11.84
CA THR A 349 9.71 -1.25 10.66
C THR A 349 10.90 -0.29 10.66
N MET A 350 11.55 -0.19 9.49
CA MET A 350 12.62 0.75 9.20
C MET A 350 12.13 1.79 8.21
N THR A 351 12.39 3.06 8.52
CA THR A 351 12.09 4.20 7.64
C THR A 351 13.35 4.68 6.95
N THR A 352 13.25 4.93 5.65
CA THR A 352 14.30 5.56 4.82
C THR A 352 13.73 6.83 4.19
N LEU A 353 14.48 7.92 4.31
CA LEU A 353 14.20 9.23 3.71
C LEU A 353 15.17 9.46 2.55
N ALA A 354 14.68 10.00 1.46
CA ALA A 354 15.47 10.28 0.26
C ALA A 354 14.93 11.54 -0.45
N PRO A 355 15.68 12.14 -1.39
CA PRO A 355 15.16 13.21 -2.23
C PRO A 355 13.93 12.78 -3.03
N LEU A 356 13.09 13.73 -3.44
CA LEU A 356 11.87 13.48 -4.23
C LEU A 356 12.14 12.76 -5.56
N SER A 357 13.31 12.95 -6.15
CA SER A 357 13.76 12.22 -7.36
C SER A 357 13.83 10.69 -7.18
N GLU A 358 13.85 10.19 -5.94
CA GLU A 358 13.80 8.76 -5.61
C GLU A 358 12.35 8.22 -5.46
N ALA A 359 11.32 9.07 -5.64
CA ALA A 359 9.95 8.62 -5.64
C ALA A 359 9.72 7.54 -6.72
N GLN A 360 8.91 6.54 -6.40
CA GLN A 360 8.60 5.46 -7.33
C GLN A 360 7.86 6.03 -8.55
N LYS A 361 8.36 5.72 -9.74
CA LYS A 361 7.65 6.04 -10.98
C LYS A 361 6.60 4.98 -11.26
N LEU A 362 5.39 5.41 -11.56
CA LEU A 362 4.27 4.56 -11.91
C LEU A 362 4.06 4.56 -13.41
N ASP A 363 3.88 3.37 -13.99
CA ASP A 363 3.58 3.16 -15.41
C ASP A 363 2.35 2.22 -15.46
N GLY A 364 1.17 2.81 -15.26
CA GLY A 364 -0.10 2.10 -15.14
C GLY A 364 -1.19 2.66 -16.05
N LEU A 365 -2.41 2.17 -15.84
CA LEU A 365 -3.60 2.59 -16.60
C LEU A 365 -4.17 3.92 -16.08
N ASP A 366 -3.87 4.31 -14.85
CA ASP A 366 -4.22 5.63 -14.32
C ASP A 366 -3.30 6.70 -14.94
N GLU A 367 -3.90 7.77 -15.48
CA GLU A 367 -3.15 8.85 -16.12
C GLU A 367 -2.80 9.99 -15.14
N ALA A 368 -3.50 10.08 -14.03
CA ALA A 368 -3.28 11.10 -13.00
C ALA A 368 -2.08 10.76 -12.11
N GLU A 369 -1.93 9.51 -11.74
CA GLU A 369 -0.90 9.07 -10.80
C GLU A 369 0.38 8.65 -11.53
N LYS A 370 1.40 9.50 -11.52
CA LYS A 370 2.70 9.26 -12.21
C LYS A 370 3.82 8.87 -11.28
N THR A 371 3.74 9.26 -10.01
CA THR A 371 4.76 9.00 -8.99
C THR A 371 4.12 8.68 -7.65
N LYS A 372 4.77 7.81 -6.89
CA LYS A 372 4.40 7.47 -5.52
C LYS A 372 5.53 7.89 -4.58
N ARG A 373 5.30 8.94 -3.79
CA ARG A 373 6.26 9.52 -2.86
C ARG A 373 6.43 8.69 -1.58
N TYR A 374 5.33 8.12 -1.07
CA TYR A 374 5.33 7.22 0.07
C TYR A 374 5.19 5.78 -0.37
N MET A 375 6.10 4.93 0.06
CA MET A 375 6.12 3.49 -0.24
C MET A 375 6.17 2.72 1.07
N HIS A 376 5.27 1.76 1.23
CA HIS A 376 5.29 0.83 2.35
C HIS A 376 5.47 -0.60 1.84
N HIS A 377 6.57 -1.25 2.20
CA HIS A 377 6.85 -2.64 1.88
C HIS A 377 6.76 -3.52 3.12
N TYR A 378 6.30 -4.74 2.92
CA TYR A 378 6.07 -5.71 3.98
C TYR A 378 6.68 -7.05 3.59
N ASN A 379 7.47 -7.65 4.47
CA ASN A 379 8.12 -8.93 4.27
C ASN A 379 7.67 -9.93 5.33
N PHE A 380 7.41 -11.17 4.87
CA PHE A 380 6.96 -12.27 5.72
C PHE A 380 7.84 -13.51 5.50
N PRO A 381 9.05 -13.53 6.10
CA PRO A 381 9.97 -14.66 5.97
C PRO A 381 9.45 -15.89 6.71
N SER A 382 9.86 -17.07 6.25
CA SER A 382 9.38 -18.36 6.78
C SER A 382 9.71 -18.59 8.25
N TYR A 383 10.83 -18.08 8.73
CA TYR A 383 11.21 -18.19 10.14
C TYR A 383 10.20 -17.52 11.09
N SER A 384 9.43 -16.54 10.63
CA SER A 384 8.45 -15.83 11.45
C SER A 384 7.30 -16.72 11.93
N VAL A 385 7.10 -17.86 11.29
CA VAL A 385 6.12 -18.89 11.67
C VAL A 385 6.76 -20.25 11.98
N GLY A 386 8.11 -20.30 12.05
CA GLY A 386 8.85 -21.54 12.35
C GLY A 386 8.94 -22.52 11.18
N GLU A 387 8.70 -22.08 9.94
CA GLU A 387 8.72 -22.92 8.75
C GLU A 387 10.04 -22.78 7.98
N THR A 388 10.34 -23.77 7.15
CA THR A 388 11.44 -23.76 6.19
C THR A 388 10.89 -23.70 4.77
N ARG A 389 11.27 -22.67 3.99
CA ARG A 389 10.94 -22.57 2.56
C ARG A 389 11.98 -21.75 1.83
N PRO A 390 12.20 -21.96 0.51
CA PRO A 390 13.07 -21.13 -0.29
C PRO A 390 12.64 -19.66 -0.27
N SER A 391 13.59 -18.73 -0.13
CA SER A 391 13.31 -17.31 -0.27
C SER A 391 12.98 -17.00 -1.72
N ARG A 392 11.80 -16.45 -1.94
CA ARG A 392 11.32 -15.94 -3.23
C ARG A 392 10.96 -14.47 -3.04
N GLY A 393 10.75 -13.73 -4.10
CA GLY A 393 10.23 -12.37 -4.00
C GLY A 393 8.88 -12.30 -3.27
N PRO A 394 8.39 -11.10 -2.91
CA PRO A 394 7.14 -10.94 -2.17
C PRO A 394 5.97 -11.57 -2.93
N GLY A 395 5.15 -12.33 -2.20
CA GLY A 395 3.92 -12.92 -2.72
C GLY A 395 2.76 -11.93 -2.70
N ARG A 396 1.62 -12.32 -3.32
CA ARG A 396 0.40 -11.49 -3.36
C ARG A 396 -0.09 -11.06 -1.97
N ARG A 397 0.09 -11.92 -0.94
CA ARG A 397 -0.30 -11.61 0.45
C ARG A 397 0.58 -10.51 1.04
N GLU A 398 1.88 -10.56 0.83
CA GLU A 398 2.83 -9.55 1.31
C GLU A 398 2.58 -8.19 0.66
N ILE A 399 2.32 -8.16 -0.65
CA ILE A 399 1.94 -6.94 -1.37
C ILE A 399 0.64 -6.36 -0.80
N GLY A 400 -0.39 -7.18 -0.57
CA GLY A 400 -1.65 -6.74 0.03
C GLY A 400 -1.51 -6.19 1.46
N HIS A 401 -0.66 -6.81 2.29
CA HIS A 401 -0.38 -6.33 3.65
C HIS A 401 0.39 -5.00 3.64
N GLY A 402 1.36 -4.86 2.74
CA GLY A 402 2.09 -3.60 2.53
C GLY A 402 1.17 -2.47 2.12
N ALA A 403 0.32 -2.70 1.12
CA ALA A 403 -0.64 -1.71 0.63
C ALA A 403 -1.68 -1.28 1.68
N LEU A 404 -2.11 -2.21 2.55
CA LEU A 404 -3.01 -1.86 3.65
C LEU A 404 -2.36 -0.88 4.65
N ALA A 405 -1.11 -1.15 5.05
CA ALA A 405 -0.39 -0.26 5.95
C ALA A 405 -0.04 1.08 5.29
N GLU A 406 0.32 1.07 3.99
CA GLU A 406 0.53 2.30 3.22
C GLU A 406 -0.71 3.18 3.22
N ARG A 407 -1.87 2.60 2.88
CA ARG A 407 -3.17 3.27 2.86
C ARG A 407 -3.55 3.83 4.23
N ALA A 408 -3.24 3.09 5.30
CA ALA A 408 -3.53 3.50 6.67
C ALA A 408 -2.74 4.74 7.11
N LEU A 409 -1.51 4.91 6.63
CA LEU A 409 -0.58 5.96 7.05
C LEU A 409 -0.60 7.18 6.12
N LEU A 410 -0.95 7.01 4.85
CA LEU A 410 -0.96 8.07 3.85
C LEU A 410 -1.70 9.35 4.31
N PRO A 411 -2.89 9.26 4.96
CA PRO A 411 -3.64 10.45 5.38
C PRO A 411 -2.99 11.30 6.47
N VAL A 412 -2.03 10.76 7.20
CA VAL A 412 -1.34 11.48 8.28
C VAL A 412 0.02 12.00 7.90
N LEU A 413 0.50 11.70 6.69
CA LEU A 413 1.78 12.20 6.21
C LEU A 413 1.72 13.70 5.91
N PRO A 414 2.82 14.43 6.12
CA PRO A 414 2.94 15.83 5.73
C PRO A 414 2.88 15.96 4.20
N SER A 415 2.44 17.11 3.71
CA SER A 415 2.50 17.45 2.28
C SER A 415 3.94 17.50 1.77
N GLU A 416 4.10 17.45 0.46
CA GLU A 416 5.41 17.54 -0.18
C GLU A 416 6.11 18.88 0.11
N SER A 417 5.34 19.96 0.18
CA SER A 417 5.87 21.29 0.51
C SER A 417 6.32 21.44 1.97
N GLU A 418 5.68 20.70 2.90
CA GLU A 418 6.06 20.71 4.32
C GLU A 418 7.25 19.79 4.61
N PHE A 419 7.35 18.65 3.89
CA PHE A 419 8.39 17.66 4.10
C PHE A 419 8.82 17.05 2.76
N PRO A 420 9.79 17.66 2.04
CA PRO A 420 10.12 17.37 0.65
C PRO A 420 11.01 16.11 0.50
N TYR A 421 10.58 15.01 1.07
CA TYR A 421 11.26 13.72 0.97
C TYR A 421 10.38 12.67 0.30
N ALA A 422 10.99 11.81 -0.49
CA ALA A 422 10.45 10.48 -0.75
C ALA A 422 10.67 9.63 0.52
N ILE A 423 9.62 8.91 0.93
CA ILE A 423 9.59 8.16 2.19
C ILE A 423 9.37 6.69 1.87
N ARG A 424 10.24 5.82 2.37
CA ARG A 424 10.05 4.38 2.26
C ARG A 424 10.08 3.75 3.65
N THR A 425 9.01 3.04 4.02
CA THR A 425 8.97 2.18 5.20
C THR A 425 9.02 0.71 4.78
N VAL A 426 9.77 -0.09 5.50
CA VAL A 426 9.86 -1.53 5.29
C VAL A 426 9.58 -2.23 6.61
N SER A 427 8.50 -3.00 6.65
CA SER A 427 8.12 -3.81 7.81
C SER A 427 8.62 -5.24 7.66
N GLU A 428 9.51 -5.65 8.55
CA GLU A 428 10.03 -7.00 8.63
C GLU A 428 9.28 -7.77 9.72
N THR A 429 8.69 -8.90 9.37
CA THR A 429 8.01 -9.77 10.33
C THR A 429 9.04 -10.65 11.03
N PHE A 430 9.23 -10.46 12.34
CA PHE A 430 10.12 -11.30 13.13
C PHE A 430 9.40 -12.52 13.70
N GLU A 431 8.14 -12.36 14.12
CA GLU A 431 7.30 -13.43 14.61
C GLU A 431 5.84 -13.18 14.25
N SER A 432 5.06 -14.23 13.97
CA SER A 432 3.66 -14.09 13.57
C SER A 432 2.74 -15.17 14.17
N ASN A 433 1.73 -14.69 14.89
CA ASN A 433 0.59 -15.49 15.35
C ASN A 433 -0.71 -14.67 15.22
N GLY A 434 -1.01 -14.23 13.99
CA GLY A 434 -2.24 -13.51 13.64
C GLY A 434 -2.13 -11.99 13.63
N SER A 435 -2.83 -11.37 12.69
CA SER A 435 -3.00 -9.93 12.47
C SER A 435 -1.68 -9.13 12.36
N THR A 436 -0.71 -9.69 11.65
CA THR A 436 0.64 -9.12 11.50
C THR A 436 0.63 -7.81 10.71
N SER A 437 -0.27 -7.67 9.72
CA SER A 437 -0.42 -6.43 8.95
C SER A 437 -0.82 -5.23 9.82
N GLN A 438 -1.66 -5.44 10.84
CA GLN A 438 -2.06 -4.37 11.75
C GLN A 438 -0.94 -3.99 12.73
N ALA A 439 -0.10 -4.95 13.12
CA ALA A 439 1.12 -4.66 13.86
C ALA A 439 2.11 -3.81 13.03
N SER A 440 2.17 -4.03 11.70
CA SER A 440 3.01 -3.21 10.81
C SER A 440 2.53 -1.76 10.72
N VAL A 441 1.22 -1.49 10.81
CA VAL A 441 0.69 -0.12 10.91
C VAL A 441 1.22 0.58 12.15
N CYS A 442 1.14 -0.06 13.33
CA CYS A 442 1.63 0.51 14.59
C CYS A 442 3.14 0.77 14.56
N ALA A 443 3.92 -0.23 14.13
CA ALA A 443 5.38 -0.10 14.02
C ALA A 443 5.78 0.99 13.02
N SER A 444 5.11 1.08 11.87
CA SER A 444 5.40 2.09 10.83
C SER A 444 5.06 3.50 11.29
N SER A 445 3.94 3.68 12.00
CA SER A 445 3.58 4.97 12.60
C SER A 445 4.69 5.47 13.52
N MET A 446 5.17 4.64 14.44
CA MET A 446 6.27 4.98 15.34
C MET A 446 7.61 5.16 14.62
N SER A 447 7.91 4.35 13.61
CA SER A 447 9.14 4.45 12.82
C SER A 447 9.22 5.76 12.03
N LEU A 448 8.10 6.22 11.48
CA LEU A 448 7.99 7.54 10.83
C LEU A 448 8.28 8.66 11.82
N MET A 449 7.67 8.61 13.02
CA MET A 449 7.92 9.59 14.09
C MET A 449 9.38 9.58 14.55
N ALA A 450 9.98 8.39 14.69
CA ALA A 450 11.40 8.24 15.05
C ALA A 450 12.36 8.75 13.96
N ALA A 451 11.95 8.68 12.69
CA ALA A 451 12.70 9.24 11.57
C ALA A 451 12.60 10.77 11.46
N GLY A 452 11.76 11.42 12.26
CA GLY A 452 11.51 12.86 12.19
C GLY A 452 10.53 13.25 11.08
N VAL A 453 9.69 12.33 10.60
CA VAL A 453 8.59 12.65 9.68
C VAL A 453 7.46 13.27 10.51
N PRO A 454 7.06 14.53 10.25
CA PRO A 454 6.05 15.22 11.05
C PRO A 454 4.64 14.76 10.68
N ILE A 455 4.32 13.47 10.96
CA ILE A 455 2.96 12.97 10.80
C ILE A 455 2.02 13.71 11.74
N LYS A 456 0.80 14.02 11.27
CA LYS A 456 -0.14 14.85 12.04
C LYS A 456 -0.74 14.11 13.26
N SER A 457 -0.74 12.78 13.24
CA SER A 457 -1.26 11.93 14.32
C SER A 457 -0.69 10.53 14.23
N ALA A 458 -0.56 9.85 15.38
CA ALA A 458 -0.26 8.43 15.41
C ALA A 458 -1.43 7.62 14.82
N VAL A 459 -1.10 6.51 14.16
CA VAL A 459 -2.07 5.57 13.60
C VAL A 459 -1.86 4.20 14.24
N ALA A 460 -2.90 3.64 14.82
CA ALA A 460 -2.89 2.26 15.29
C ALA A 460 -3.80 1.39 14.45
N GLY A 461 -3.44 0.11 14.35
CA GLY A 461 -4.23 -0.90 13.67
C GLY A 461 -4.48 -2.13 14.55
N ILE A 462 -5.66 -2.70 14.43
CA ILE A 462 -6.09 -3.92 15.12
C ILE A 462 -7.06 -4.71 14.26
N SER A 463 -7.25 -5.99 14.55
CA SER A 463 -8.30 -6.81 13.96
C SER A 463 -9.36 -7.20 14.97
N ALA A 464 -10.59 -7.33 14.49
CA ALA A 464 -11.68 -8.01 15.15
C ALA A 464 -12.01 -9.30 14.40
N GLY A 465 -12.32 -10.36 15.13
CA GLY A 465 -12.80 -11.63 14.60
C GLY A 465 -14.27 -11.85 14.84
N LEU A 466 -14.78 -12.92 14.27
CA LEU A 466 -16.17 -13.32 14.41
C LEU A 466 -16.28 -14.84 14.50
N VAL A 467 -17.09 -15.31 15.41
CA VAL A 467 -17.57 -16.69 15.41
C VAL A 467 -19.09 -16.66 15.42
N THR A 468 -19.72 -17.26 14.39
CA THR A 468 -21.16 -17.34 14.24
C THR A 468 -21.69 -18.73 14.66
N GLY A 469 -22.93 -18.78 15.09
CA GLY A 469 -23.66 -20.02 15.34
C GLY A 469 -24.63 -20.38 14.19
N GLU A 470 -25.80 -20.87 14.56
CA GLU A 470 -26.79 -21.36 13.59
C GLU A 470 -27.65 -20.25 12.99
N THR A 471 -27.80 -19.12 13.69
CA THR A 471 -28.61 -17.98 13.26
C THR A 471 -27.77 -16.71 13.19
N ASP A 472 -28.27 -15.68 12.50
CA ASP A 472 -27.60 -14.38 12.37
C ASP A 472 -27.46 -13.64 13.70
N ASP A 473 -28.24 -13.97 14.72
CA ASP A 473 -28.19 -13.39 16.06
C ASP A 473 -27.30 -14.19 17.02
N ASP A 474 -26.86 -15.42 16.64
CA ASP A 474 -25.96 -16.27 17.45
C ASP A 474 -24.52 -16.04 16.99
N TYR A 475 -23.88 -14.99 17.51
CA TYR A 475 -22.51 -14.65 17.16
C TYR A 475 -21.74 -14.00 18.33
N LEU A 476 -20.41 -14.01 18.22
CA LEU A 476 -19.51 -13.25 19.07
C LEU A 476 -18.44 -12.54 18.22
N VAL A 477 -18.23 -11.25 18.51
CA VAL A 477 -17.13 -10.46 17.96
C VAL A 477 -15.96 -10.52 18.94
N LEU A 478 -14.78 -10.88 18.44
CA LEU A 478 -13.54 -11.02 19.20
C LEU A 478 -12.62 -9.83 18.92
N THR A 479 -12.04 -9.23 19.95
CA THR A 479 -11.00 -8.22 19.77
C THR A 479 -9.62 -8.87 19.73
N ASP A 480 -8.77 -8.46 18.78
CA ASP A 480 -7.39 -8.96 18.63
C ASP A 480 -7.30 -10.47 18.46
N ILE A 481 -7.65 -10.97 17.29
CA ILE A 481 -7.57 -12.38 16.98
C ILE A 481 -6.14 -12.86 16.81
N GLN A 482 -5.87 -14.07 17.34
CA GLN A 482 -4.66 -14.83 17.07
C GLN A 482 -4.85 -15.75 15.85
N GLY A 483 -3.74 -16.40 15.39
CA GLY A 483 -3.77 -17.23 14.19
C GLY A 483 -4.85 -18.31 14.19
N LEU A 484 -5.06 -19.02 15.29
CA LEU A 484 -6.08 -20.06 15.38
C LEU A 484 -7.51 -19.51 15.26
N GLU A 485 -7.75 -18.34 15.84
CA GLU A 485 -9.04 -17.66 15.76
C GLU A 485 -9.30 -17.07 14.36
N ASP A 486 -8.23 -16.65 13.64
CA ASP A 486 -8.33 -16.34 12.22
C ASP A 486 -8.66 -17.58 11.40
N PHE A 487 -7.99 -18.71 11.61
CA PHE A 487 -8.23 -19.95 10.85
C PHE A 487 -9.64 -20.51 11.05
N PHE A 488 -10.12 -20.55 12.28
CA PHE A 488 -11.39 -21.21 12.65
C PHE A 488 -12.58 -20.27 12.75
N GLY A 489 -12.33 -18.96 12.83
CA GLY A 489 -13.36 -17.93 12.80
C GLY A 489 -13.93 -17.68 11.40
N ASP A 490 -14.87 -16.77 11.35
CA ASP A 490 -15.63 -16.43 10.16
C ASP A 490 -15.23 -15.09 9.53
N MET A 491 -14.50 -14.25 10.27
CA MET A 491 -14.10 -12.90 9.87
C MET A 491 -12.73 -12.51 10.42
N ASP A 492 -11.95 -11.81 9.60
CA ASP A 492 -10.79 -11.01 10.00
C ASP A 492 -11.06 -9.56 9.53
N PHE A 493 -11.53 -8.72 10.46
CA PHE A 493 -11.94 -7.35 10.23
C PHE A 493 -10.86 -6.39 10.72
N LYS A 494 -10.03 -5.90 9.80
CA LYS A 494 -8.89 -5.05 10.10
C LYS A 494 -9.27 -3.59 9.97
N VAL A 495 -9.02 -2.81 11.01
CA VAL A 495 -9.26 -1.37 11.03
C VAL A 495 -8.03 -0.64 11.55
N ALA A 496 -7.59 0.35 10.79
CA ALA A 496 -6.56 1.30 11.19
C ALA A 496 -7.15 2.71 11.27
N GLY A 497 -6.62 3.53 12.16
CA GLY A 497 -7.06 4.91 12.29
C GLY A 497 -6.36 5.65 13.40
N THR A 498 -6.68 6.94 13.49
CA THR A 498 -6.28 7.87 14.54
C THR A 498 -7.36 7.97 15.60
N HIS A 499 -7.22 8.91 16.55
CA HIS A 499 -8.30 9.26 17.48
C HIS A 499 -9.51 9.87 16.78
N GLU A 500 -9.29 10.62 15.69
CA GLU A 500 -10.33 11.36 14.97
C GLU A 500 -11.20 10.43 14.10
N GLY A 501 -10.58 9.40 13.45
CA GLY A 501 -11.34 8.52 12.58
C GLY A 501 -10.52 7.43 11.94
N ILE A 502 -11.19 6.72 11.03
CA ILE A 502 -10.66 5.59 10.30
C ILE A 502 -9.77 6.08 9.14
N THR A 503 -8.62 5.44 8.97
CA THR A 503 -7.73 5.66 7.81
C THR A 503 -7.69 4.48 6.86
N ALA A 504 -7.94 3.24 7.33
CA ALA A 504 -8.05 2.07 6.46
C ALA A 504 -8.93 0.98 7.06
N ILE A 505 -9.65 0.26 6.20
CA ILE A 505 -10.36 -0.99 6.52
C ILE A 505 -10.00 -2.05 5.49
N GLN A 506 -9.85 -3.28 5.96
CA GLN A 506 -9.86 -4.48 5.13
C GLN A 506 -10.61 -5.59 5.86
N MET A 507 -11.62 -6.15 5.21
CA MET A 507 -12.41 -7.24 5.72
C MET A 507 -12.25 -8.50 4.87
N ASP A 508 -11.85 -9.58 5.51
CA ASP A 508 -11.81 -10.93 4.95
C ASP A 508 -12.81 -11.81 5.70
N ILE A 509 -13.68 -12.52 4.99
CA ILE A 509 -14.69 -13.40 5.59
C ILE A 509 -14.71 -14.79 4.94
N LYS A 510 -15.27 -15.76 5.66
CA LYS A 510 -15.40 -17.17 5.24
C LYS A 510 -16.87 -17.65 5.21
N ILE A 511 -17.79 -16.72 5.34
CA ILE A 511 -19.25 -16.91 5.31
C ILE A 511 -19.87 -16.01 4.25
N HIS A 512 -21.18 -16.17 3.99
CA HIS A 512 -21.88 -15.49 2.90
C HIS A 512 -22.22 -14.01 3.16
N GLY A 513 -21.58 -13.38 4.13
CA GLY A 513 -21.72 -11.96 4.41
C GLY A 513 -21.99 -11.65 5.87
N LEU A 514 -21.93 -10.37 6.20
CA LEU A 514 -22.13 -9.82 7.53
C LEU A 514 -23.39 -8.95 7.57
N THR A 515 -24.09 -9.03 8.70
CA THR A 515 -25.21 -8.14 9.01
C THR A 515 -24.72 -6.78 9.55
N ARG A 516 -25.58 -5.79 9.56
CA ARG A 516 -25.28 -4.44 10.07
C ARG A 516 -24.80 -4.45 11.53
N PRO A 517 -25.48 -5.14 12.48
CA PRO A 517 -25.03 -5.19 13.87
C PRO A 517 -23.61 -5.73 14.03
N ILE A 518 -23.22 -6.75 13.29
CA ILE A 518 -21.86 -7.33 13.33
C ILE A 518 -20.82 -6.30 12.90
N ILE A 519 -21.07 -5.57 11.81
CA ILE A 519 -20.15 -4.55 11.29
C ILE A 519 -20.03 -3.39 12.28
N GLU A 520 -21.13 -2.93 12.85
CA GLU A 520 -21.14 -1.86 13.87
C GLU A 520 -20.36 -2.26 15.11
N GLU A 521 -20.55 -3.47 15.61
CA GLU A 521 -19.83 -4.01 16.78
C GLU A 521 -18.34 -4.17 16.50
N ALA A 522 -17.95 -4.71 15.34
CA ALA A 522 -16.56 -4.86 14.94
C ALA A 522 -15.83 -3.50 14.83
N ILE A 523 -16.48 -2.48 14.25
CA ILE A 523 -15.95 -1.12 14.16
C ILE A 523 -15.79 -0.51 15.55
N ALA A 524 -16.78 -0.67 16.44
CA ALA A 524 -16.72 -0.16 17.81
C ALA A 524 -15.62 -0.85 18.64
N ALA A 525 -15.49 -2.17 18.54
CA ALA A 525 -14.47 -2.94 19.23
C ALA A 525 -13.05 -2.53 18.78
N THR A 526 -12.85 -2.37 17.48
CA THR A 526 -11.56 -1.93 16.93
C THR A 526 -11.24 -0.47 17.30
N LYS A 527 -12.22 0.43 17.40
CA LYS A 527 -12.00 1.80 17.90
C LYS A 527 -11.47 1.80 19.31
N LYS A 528 -12.15 1.10 20.22
CA LYS A 528 -11.72 0.96 21.62
C LYS A 528 -10.29 0.44 21.73
N ALA A 529 -9.97 -0.59 20.94
CA ALA A 529 -8.65 -1.22 20.95
C ALA A 529 -7.56 -0.31 20.37
N ARG A 530 -7.80 0.40 19.26
CA ARG A 530 -6.85 1.34 18.67
C ARG A 530 -6.52 2.49 19.61
N THR A 531 -7.53 3.08 20.25
CA THR A 531 -7.34 4.14 21.26
C THR A 531 -6.44 3.66 22.39
N TYR A 532 -6.71 2.47 22.94
CA TYR A 532 -5.86 1.89 23.98
C TYR A 532 -4.41 1.66 23.51
N ILE A 533 -4.21 1.12 22.31
CA ILE A 533 -2.87 0.88 21.75
C ILE A 533 -2.09 2.19 21.61
N MET A 534 -2.72 3.25 21.10
CA MET A 534 -2.08 4.56 20.95
C MET A 534 -1.70 5.15 22.30
N ASP A 535 -2.65 5.23 23.23
CA ASP A 535 -2.47 5.94 24.50
C ASP A 535 -1.57 5.20 25.49
N GLU A 536 -1.76 3.89 25.61
CA GLU A 536 -1.11 3.10 26.64
C GLU A 536 0.19 2.43 26.20
N VAL A 537 0.46 2.35 24.90
CA VAL A 537 1.63 1.63 24.38
C VAL A 537 2.48 2.50 23.46
N MET A 538 1.93 2.96 22.33
CA MET A 538 2.70 3.71 21.33
C MET A 538 3.19 5.04 21.86
N ASN A 539 2.34 5.83 22.52
CA ASN A 539 2.69 7.13 23.07
C ASN A 539 3.73 7.05 24.20
N LYS A 540 3.85 5.90 24.87
CA LYS A 540 4.92 5.67 25.87
C LYS A 540 6.28 5.42 25.25
N ALA A 541 6.30 4.86 24.04
CA ALA A 541 7.54 4.63 23.29
C ALA A 541 7.97 5.92 22.54
N ILE A 542 7.02 6.59 21.89
CA ILE A 542 7.22 7.86 21.21
C ILE A 542 5.88 8.61 21.12
N ALA A 543 5.78 9.75 21.79
CA ALA A 543 4.54 10.53 21.88
C ALA A 543 4.36 11.52 20.72
N GLU A 544 5.47 12.05 20.20
CA GLU A 544 5.48 13.06 19.15
C GLU A 544 6.58 12.76 18.12
N PRO A 545 6.42 13.15 16.85
CA PRO A 545 7.49 13.09 15.88
C PRO A 545 8.75 13.84 16.35
N ARG A 546 9.93 13.30 16.07
CA ARG A 546 11.17 14.01 16.33
C ARG A 546 11.22 15.29 15.50
N LYS A 547 11.80 16.34 16.09
CA LYS A 547 11.91 17.66 15.44
C LYS A 547 12.89 17.69 14.28
N GLU A 548 13.87 16.79 14.30
CA GLU A 548 14.89 16.66 13.26
C GLU A 548 14.91 15.25 12.70
N VAL A 549 15.28 15.12 11.45
CA VAL A 549 15.49 13.81 10.82
C VAL A 549 16.66 13.09 11.48
N GLY A 550 16.66 11.77 11.42
CA GLY A 550 17.71 10.93 12.01
C GLY A 550 19.12 11.32 11.57
N GLU A 551 20.11 11.02 12.39
CA GLU A 551 21.52 11.37 12.16
C GLU A 551 22.04 10.94 10.79
N PHE A 552 21.65 9.76 10.34
CA PHE A 552 22.06 9.17 9.06
C PHE A 552 21.13 9.53 7.90
N ALA A 553 20.02 10.21 8.17
CA ALA A 553 19.10 10.66 7.13
C ALA A 553 19.72 11.84 6.36
N PRO A 554 19.52 11.93 5.05
CA PRO A 554 19.92 13.10 4.29
C PRO A 554 19.13 14.32 4.76
N LYS A 555 19.82 15.46 4.91
CA LYS A 555 19.20 16.76 5.20
C LYS A 555 18.86 17.46 3.90
N ILE A 556 17.86 18.34 3.93
CA ILE A 556 17.44 19.11 2.76
C ILE A 556 17.53 20.61 3.09
N ILE A 557 18.18 21.39 2.22
CA ILE A 557 18.08 22.85 2.18
C ILE A 557 17.14 23.20 1.03
N GLN A 558 16.07 23.92 1.34
CA GLN A 558 15.16 24.46 0.33
C GLN A 558 15.52 25.93 0.04
N MET A 559 15.48 26.30 -1.23
CA MET A 559 15.56 27.67 -1.66
C MET A 559 14.68 27.91 -2.89
N GLN A 560 14.23 29.14 -3.08
CA GLN A 560 13.44 29.57 -4.22
C GLN A 560 14.31 30.39 -5.16
N ILE A 561 14.24 30.10 -6.44
CA ILE A 561 14.88 30.88 -7.49
C ILE A 561 13.83 31.38 -8.50
N ASP A 562 14.18 32.41 -9.26
CA ASP A 562 13.33 32.86 -10.37
C ASP A 562 13.26 31.73 -11.42
N PRO A 563 12.05 31.28 -11.83
CA PRO A 563 11.90 30.28 -12.88
C PRO A 563 12.65 30.58 -14.17
N GLN A 564 12.82 31.88 -14.53
CA GLN A 564 13.60 32.28 -15.69
C GLN A 564 15.10 31.97 -15.56
N LYS A 565 15.60 31.77 -14.34
CA LYS A 565 17.02 31.45 -14.04
C LYS A 565 17.28 29.94 -13.94
N ILE A 566 16.26 29.08 -14.00
CA ILE A 566 16.43 27.63 -13.96
C ILE A 566 17.41 27.16 -15.04
N GLY A 567 17.27 27.71 -16.26
CA GLY A 567 18.16 27.38 -17.37
C GLY A 567 19.63 27.70 -17.10
N ASP A 568 19.91 28.77 -16.34
CA ASP A 568 21.28 29.17 -15.96
C ASP A 568 21.88 28.21 -14.92
N VAL A 569 21.06 27.77 -13.96
CA VAL A 569 21.46 26.81 -12.92
C VAL A 569 21.69 25.42 -13.51
N VAL A 570 20.80 24.95 -14.36
CA VAL A 570 20.92 23.64 -15.04
C VAL A 570 22.09 23.68 -16.02
N GLY A 571 22.23 24.76 -16.77
CA GLY A 571 23.25 24.91 -17.79
C GLY A 571 23.00 24.06 -19.04
N GLN A 572 23.81 24.24 -20.07
CA GLN A 572 23.67 23.55 -21.34
C GLN A 572 23.82 22.00 -21.12
N ARG A 573 22.76 21.24 -21.36
CA ARG A 573 22.69 19.79 -21.16
C ARG A 573 23.02 19.35 -19.73
N GLY A 574 22.68 20.15 -18.73
CA GLY A 574 22.94 19.85 -17.32
C GLY A 574 24.36 20.10 -16.84
N LYS A 575 25.22 20.72 -17.65
CA LYS A 575 26.65 20.86 -17.34
C LYS A 575 26.93 21.64 -16.05
N THR A 576 26.18 22.71 -15.77
CA THR A 576 26.40 23.54 -14.58
C THR A 576 25.96 22.84 -13.32
N ILE A 577 24.75 22.31 -13.31
CA ILE A 577 24.23 21.58 -12.13
C ILE A 577 25.04 20.33 -11.81
N ASN A 578 25.47 19.57 -12.83
CA ASN A 578 26.30 18.39 -12.64
C ASN A 578 27.68 18.75 -12.06
N ALA A 579 28.28 19.87 -12.47
CA ALA A 579 29.54 20.33 -11.89
C ALA A 579 29.41 20.69 -10.40
N ILE A 580 28.28 21.28 -9.99
CA ILE A 580 27.99 21.55 -8.58
C ILE A 580 27.82 20.22 -7.80
N ILE A 581 27.06 19.29 -8.36
CA ILE A 581 26.84 17.94 -7.76
C ILE A 581 28.17 17.20 -7.61
N ASP A 582 28.99 17.15 -8.66
CA ASP A 582 30.27 16.45 -8.65
C ASP A 582 31.26 17.04 -7.62
N GLU A 583 31.25 18.36 -7.46
CA GLU A 583 32.15 19.05 -6.53
C GLU A 583 31.71 18.91 -5.07
N THR A 584 30.40 18.93 -4.81
CA THR A 584 29.86 18.97 -3.45
C THR A 584 29.35 17.62 -2.96
N GLY A 585 29.10 16.65 -3.85
CA GLY A 585 28.58 15.34 -3.51
C GLY A 585 27.09 15.35 -3.07
N VAL A 586 26.38 16.48 -3.27
CA VAL A 586 24.96 16.60 -2.94
C VAL A 586 24.07 16.18 -4.11
N LYS A 587 22.78 15.93 -3.86
CA LYS A 587 21.75 15.83 -4.89
C LYS A 587 20.99 17.16 -4.97
N ILE A 588 20.64 17.60 -6.17
CA ILE A 588 19.91 18.86 -6.40
C ILE A 588 18.72 18.56 -7.31
N ASP A 589 17.54 18.86 -6.82
CA ASP A 589 16.28 18.79 -7.58
C ASP A 589 15.73 20.21 -7.75
N ILE A 590 15.23 20.52 -8.94
CA ILE A 590 14.63 21.83 -9.28
C ILE A 590 13.32 21.55 -10.02
N ASP A 591 12.23 22.13 -9.53
CA ASP A 591 10.94 22.08 -10.23
C ASP A 591 10.75 23.25 -11.20
N ASP A 592 9.69 23.19 -11.99
CA ASP A 592 9.37 24.21 -13.00
C ASP A 592 8.97 25.57 -12.39
N GLU A 593 8.64 25.60 -11.09
CA GLU A 593 8.27 26.79 -10.32
C GLU A 593 9.48 27.46 -9.65
N GLY A 594 10.68 26.86 -9.77
CA GLY A 594 11.93 27.38 -9.23
C GLY A 594 12.19 26.99 -7.78
N ASN A 595 11.48 26.00 -7.22
CA ASN A 595 11.84 25.44 -5.94
C ASN A 595 13.06 24.53 -6.09
N VAL A 596 14.12 24.84 -5.37
CA VAL A 596 15.36 24.07 -5.37
C VAL A 596 15.50 23.32 -4.06
N SER A 597 15.65 22.01 -4.13
CA SER A 597 15.94 21.12 -2.99
C SER A 597 17.37 20.59 -3.10
N ILE A 598 18.23 20.95 -2.14
CA ILE A 598 19.62 20.49 -2.04
C ILE A 598 19.67 19.45 -0.93
N CYS A 599 19.98 18.22 -1.28
CA CYS A 599 19.96 17.07 -0.38
C CYS A 599 21.36 16.48 -0.16
N GLY A 600 21.77 16.31 1.11
CA GLY A 600 23.06 15.76 1.46
C GLY A 600 23.16 15.42 2.94
N THR A 601 24.24 14.72 3.33
CA THR A 601 24.54 14.38 4.73
C THR A 601 25.42 15.43 5.41
N GLU A 602 26.31 16.08 4.63
CA GLU A 602 27.27 17.06 5.11
C GLU A 602 26.76 18.48 4.92
N LYS A 603 26.51 19.18 6.03
CA LYS A 603 25.95 20.54 6.04
C LYS A 603 26.80 21.54 5.24
N GLU A 604 28.11 21.48 5.38
CA GLU A 604 29.05 22.37 4.65
C GLU A 604 28.92 22.23 3.14
N ASN A 605 28.80 21.01 2.64
CA ASN A 605 28.66 20.73 1.21
C ASN A 605 27.33 21.25 0.67
N MET A 606 26.25 21.10 1.46
CA MET A 606 24.93 21.62 1.08
C MET A 606 24.91 23.15 1.05
N GLU A 607 25.49 23.81 2.06
CA GLU A 607 25.63 25.26 2.10
C GLU A 607 26.49 25.80 0.95
N LYS A 608 27.55 25.06 0.60
CA LYS A 608 28.39 25.37 -0.55
C LYS A 608 27.60 25.31 -1.87
N ALA A 609 26.82 24.24 -2.06
CA ALA A 609 25.96 24.10 -3.24
C ALA A 609 24.90 25.21 -3.32
N ALA A 610 24.25 25.52 -2.19
CA ALA A 610 23.29 26.62 -2.12
C ALA A 610 23.92 27.96 -2.47
N LYS A 611 25.15 28.21 -2.02
CA LYS A 611 25.91 29.41 -2.34
C LYS A 611 26.28 29.51 -3.82
N TYR A 612 26.63 28.38 -4.46
CA TYR A 612 26.85 28.36 -5.92
C TYR A 612 25.58 28.70 -6.68
N ILE A 613 24.45 28.09 -6.34
CA ILE A 613 23.16 28.37 -7.00
C ILE A 613 22.79 29.84 -6.79
N GLN A 614 22.87 30.35 -5.56
CA GLN A 614 22.58 31.75 -5.26
C GLN A 614 23.46 32.69 -6.08
N THR A 615 24.73 32.38 -6.26
CA THR A 615 25.67 33.16 -7.09
C THR A 615 25.27 33.18 -8.58
N ILE A 616 24.78 32.02 -9.08
CA ILE A 616 24.37 31.92 -10.48
C ILE A 616 23.14 32.78 -10.77
N VAL A 617 22.15 32.78 -9.85
CA VAL A 617 20.87 33.45 -10.02
C VAL A 617 20.89 34.92 -9.64
N THR A 618 21.93 35.37 -8.91
CA THR A 618 22.07 36.79 -8.52
C THR A 618 22.47 37.61 -9.71
N ASP A 619 21.74 38.73 -9.92
CA ASP A 619 22.11 39.77 -10.88
C ASP A 619 23.07 40.75 -10.23
N TYR A 620 24.23 40.91 -10.83
CA TYR A 620 25.28 41.80 -10.35
C TYR A 620 25.26 43.10 -11.21
N GLU A 621 25.19 44.23 -10.51
CA GLU A 621 25.05 45.54 -11.15
C GLU A 621 26.36 46.34 -11.10
N ALA A 622 26.51 47.28 -12.04
CA ALA A 622 27.61 48.22 -12.03
C ALA A 622 27.58 49.11 -10.77
N GLY A 623 28.73 49.33 -10.17
CA GLY A 623 28.90 50.11 -8.95
C GLY A 623 28.95 49.26 -7.67
N GLN A 624 28.61 47.95 -7.71
CA GLN A 624 28.76 47.05 -6.55
C GLN A 624 30.23 46.77 -6.24
N LEU A 625 30.54 46.75 -4.93
CA LEU A 625 31.88 46.45 -4.41
C LEU A 625 31.99 44.97 -4.04
N PHE A 626 33.09 44.36 -4.44
CA PHE A 626 33.42 42.97 -4.12
C PHE A 626 34.82 42.80 -3.54
N GLU A 627 34.99 41.82 -2.73
CA GLU A 627 36.33 41.24 -2.43
C GLU A 627 36.44 39.95 -3.24
N GLY A 628 37.46 39.85 -4.09
CA GLY A 628 37.66 38.71 -4.94
C GLY A 628 39.11 38.27 -4.97
N LYS A 629 39.31 36.98 -5.28
CA LYS A 629 40.62 36.35 -5.36
C LYS A 629 41.13 36.38 -6.78
N VAL A 630 42.37 36.82 -6.97
CA VAL A 630 43.07 36.72 -8.27
C VAL A 630 43.35 35.28 -8.63
N ILE A 631 42.68 34.76 -9.67
CA ILE A 631 42.81 33.37 -10.11
C ILE A 631 43.70 33.16 -11.32
N SER A 632 43.88 34.19 -12.14
CA SER A 632 44.75 34.15 -13.31
C SER A 632 45.19 35.55 -13.73
N ILE A 633 46.38 35.64 -14.29
CA ILE A 633 46.99 36.90 -14.80
C ILE A 633 47.30 36.72 -16.28
N LYS A 634 47.01 37.74 -17.09
CA LYS A 634 47.36 37.87 -18.49
C LYS A 634 48.01 39.21 -18.72
N GLU A 635 48.73 39.39 -19.83
CA GLU A 635 49.36 40.66 -20.20
C GLU A 635 48.43 41.89 -20.16
N PHE A 636 47.14 41.68 -20.43
CA PHE A 636 46.13 42.72 -20.51
C PHE A 636 45.30 42.94 -19.23
N GLY A 637 45.47 42.09 -18.20
CA GLY A 637 44.71 42.21 -16.94
C GLY A 637 44.73 40.97 -16.06
N ALA A 638 44.10 41.11 -14.88
CA ALA A 638 43.92 40.04 -13.91
C ALA A 638 42.47 39.53 -13.92
N PHE A 639 42.27 38.25 -13.78
CA PHE A 639 40.98 37.64 -13.58
C PHE A 639 40.76 37.44 -12.10
N VAL A 640 39.65 37.93 -11.60
CA VAL A 640 39.29 37.94 -10.19
C VAL A 640 38.02 37.14 -10.02
N GLU A 641 38.07 36.07 -9.22
CA GLU A 641 36.88 35.38 -8.77
C GLU A 641 36.24 36.18 -7.64
N PHE A 642 35.09 36.79 -7.89
CA PHE A 642 34.39 37.67 -6.96
C PHE A 642 33.20 36.99 -6.26
N ALA A 643 32.78 35.86 -6.79
CA ALA A 643 31.80 34.97 -6.20
C ALA A 643 32.08 33.53 -6.67
N PRO A 644 31.66 32.49 -5.95
CA PRO A 644 31.94 31.09 -6.32
C PRO A 644 31.60 30.78 -7.76
N GLY A 645 32.60 30.41 -8.60
CA GLY A 645 32.41 30.10 -10.01
C GLY A 645 32.10 31.31 -10.92
N LYS A 646 32.17 32.53 -10.38
CA LYS A 646 31.98 33.78 -11.18
C LYS A 646 33.29 34.56 -11.17
N GLU A 647 33.80 34.80 -12.36
CA GLU A 647 35.02 35.60 -12.57
C GLU A 647 34.74 36.87 -13.38
N GLY A 648 35.56 37.83 -13.17
CA GLY A 648 35.54 39.04 -13.97
C GLY A 648 36.93 39.55 -14.17
N MET A 649 37.11 40.37 -15.20
CA MET A 649 38.42 40.89 -15.60
C MET A 649 38.66 42.30 -15.05
N VAL A 650 39.76 42.48 -14.39
CA VAL A 650 40.35 43.81 -14.11
C VAL A 650 41.38 44.10 -15.18
N HIS A 651 41.04 44.98 -16.13
CA HIS A 651 42.00 45.38 -17.17
C HIS A 651 43.22 46.11 -16.55
N ILE A 652 44.41 45.96 -17.14
CA ILE A 652 45.68 46.56 -16.63
C ILE A 652 45.52 48.06 -16.32
N SER A 653 44.75 48.82 -17.13
CA SER A 653 44.47 50.24 -16.91
C SER A 653 43.55 50.53 -15.74
N LYS A 654 42.94 49.49 -15.12
CA LYS A 654 42.01 49.58 -14.02
C LYS A 654 42.52 48.98 -12.70
N LEU A 655 43.81 48.51 -12.69
CA LEU A 655 44.45 47.94 -11.52
C LEU A 655 44.90 49.00 -10.51
N SER A 656 45.42 50.17 -11.00
CA SER A 656 45.92 51.23 -10.15
C SER A 656 45.61 52.62 -10.71
N LYS A 657 45.64 53.64 -9.83
CA LYS A 657 45.53 55.05 -10.20
C LYS A 657 46.82 55.51 -10.91
N GLN A 658 47.95 54.80 -10.72
CA GLN A 658 49.21 55.06 -11.43
C GLN A 658 49.36 54.16 -12.66
N ARG A 659 50.22 54.53 -13.60
CA ARG A 659 50.48 53.72 -14.79
C ARG A 659 51.14 52.41 -14.39
N VAL A 660 50.59 51.31 -14.84
CA VAL A 660 51.05 49.94 -14.60
C VAL A 660 51.65 49.40 -15.89
N ASP A 661 52.93 48.99 -15.86
CA ASP A 661 53.62 48.44 -17.04
C ASP A 661 53.45 46.92 -17.14
N LYS A 662 53.29 46.19 -15.99
CA LYS A 662 52.98 44.78 -15.94
C LYS A 662 51.97 44.51 -14.84
N VAL A 663 51.05 43.59 -15.09
CA VAL A 663 49.97 43.22 -14.14
C VAL A 663 50.56 42.66 -12.84
N GLU A 664 51.63 41.87 -12.94
CA GLU A 664 52.34 41.26 -11.83
C GLU A 664 53.03 42.24 -10.86
N ASP A 665 53.23 43.52 -11.31
CA ASP A 665 53.74 44.57 -10.44
C ASP A 665 52.73 45.05 -9.40
N VAL A 666 51.44 44.74 -9.59
CA VAL A 666 50.34 45.19 -8.73
C VAL A 666 49.64 44.06 -8.00
N VAL A 667 49.45 42.91 -8.64
CA VAL A 667 48.74 41.77 -8.07
C VAL A 667 49.41 40.44 -8.42
N SER A 668 49.32 39.46 -7.50
CA SER A 668 49.78 38.10 -7.69
C SER A 668 48.62 37.14 -7.66
N ILE A 669 48.78 35.96 -8.31
CA ILE A 669 47.77 34.89 -8.24
C ILE A 669 47.60 34.48 -6.77
N GLY A 670 46.37 34.46 -6.28
CA GLY A 670 46.01 34.15 -4.90
C GLY A 670 45.71 35.39 -4.04
N ASP A 671 46.06 36.61 -4.49
CA ASP A 671 45.77 37.83 -3.74
C ASP A 671 44.27 38.07 -3.64
N VAL A 672 43.80 38.57 -2.50
CA VAL A 672 42.44 39.01 -2.27
C VAL A 672 42.41 40.54 -2.49
N VAL A 673 41.64 40.98 -3.49
CA VAL A 673 41.57 42.40 -3.92
C VAL A 673 40.19 42.90 -3.84
N LYS A 674 40.04 44.22 -3.51
CA LYS A 674 38.74 44.89 -3.58
C LYS A 674 38.56 45.45 -5.01
N VAL A 675 37.39 45.17 -5.57
CA VAL A 675 37.02 45.55 -6.93
C VAL A 675 35.61 46.12 -7.01
N VAL A 676 35.42 47.12 -7.87
CA VAL A 676 34.09 47.65 -8.21
C VAL A 676 33.65 47.09 -9.54
N CYS A 677 32.44 46.53 -9.60
CA CYS A 677 31.84 46.08 -10.86
C CYS A 677 31.61 47.28 -11.80
N LEU A 678 32.03 47.15 -13.05
CA LEU A 678 31.79 48.13 -14.10
C LEU A 678 30.63 47.67 -15.03
N GLY A 679 30.01 46.54 -14.75
CA GLY A 679 29.01 45.89 -15.59
C GLY A 679 29.63 44.82 -16.49
N LYS A 680 28.82 44.33 -17.46
CA LYS A 680 29.25 43.31 -18.43
C LYS A 680 29.81 43.97 -19.69
N ASP A 681 30.86 43.43 -20.24
CA ASP A 681 31.43 43.80 -21.51
C ASP A 681 30.53 43.34 -22.69
N LYS A 682 30.89 43.73 -23.92
CA LYS A 682 30.14 43.35 -25.15
C LYS A 682 30.06 41.84 -25.39
N MET A 683 30.85 41.07 -24.68
CA MET A 683 30.87 39.60 -24.72
C MET A 683 30.17 38.97 -23.52
N GLY A 684 29.48 39.74 -22.66
CA GLY A 684 28.75 39.27 -21.50
C GLY A 684 29.60 38.96 -20.27
N ARG A 685 30.93 39.31 -20.28
CA ARG A 685 31.84 39.04 -19.17
C ARG A 685 31.88 40.24 -18.22
N PHE A 686 31.98 39.97 -16.90
CA PHE A 686 32.10 41.01 -15.90
C PHE A 686 33.43 41.76 -16.03
N SER A 687 33.37 43.08 -15.95
CA SER A 687 34.53 43.99 -15.95
C SER A 687 34.60 44.68 -14.59
N PHE A 688 35.78 44.75 -14.03
CA PHE A 688 36.05 45.32 -12.72
C PHE A 688 37.14 46.40 -12.73
N SER A 689 37.10 47.21 -11.69
CA SER A 689 38.12 48.20 -11.43
C SER A 689 38.58 48.16 -9.97
N MET A 690 39.88 48.10 -9.74
CA MET A 690 40.49 48.30 -8.44
C MET A 690 40.71 49.78 -8.13
N LYS A 691 41.05 50.58 -9.14
CA LYS A 691 41.32 52.00 -8.97
C LYS A 691 40.10 52.86 -8.61
N ASP A 692 38.90 52.38 -8.94
CA ASP A 692 37.64 53.08 -8.70
C ASP A 692 37.01 52.67 -7.36
N VAL A 693 37.66 51.82 -6.56
CA VAL A 693 37.27 51.53 -5.20
C VAL A 693 37.40 52.78 -4.34
N ALA A 694 36.26 53.26 -3.78
CA ALA A 694 36.31 54.38 -2.83
C ALA A 694 37.06 53.95 -1.55
N GLU A 695 37.94 54.80 -1.07
CA GLU A 695 38.71 54.62 0.15
C GLU A 695 37.84 54.45 1.39
#